data_0eccd124f55cf614ac57099e69c45a97
#
_entry.id   0eccd124f55cf614ac57099e69c45a97
#
_cell.length_a   1.000
_cell.length_b   1.000
_cell.length_c   1.000
_cell.angle_alpha   90.00
_cell.angle_beta   90.00
_cell.angle_gamma   90.00
#
_symmetry.space_group_name_H-M   'P 1'
#
loop_
_entity.id
_entity.type
_entity.pdbx_description
1 polymer ?
#
loop_
_entity_poly.entity_id
_entity_poly.type
_entity_poly.pdbx_seq_one_letter_code
_entity_poly.pdbx_strand_id
1 'polypeptide(L)'
;MLTVAANAAAAVENGKTYRIVPDGNGKSSLFVKNASKADKTPVVVWTETNVPAQQWTIVSLEGETVALKNVYTGLYLDTKDNMLVQNMLPAAWNLDAVDEGDNEYNMRQNGFLGVTGTNDGQQPSLGKQMAWHFVEVEPQTSFDERARQRMLDAFLAQYLQDKGNGYRTFINGGWGEAETLEAVLDFYEATGDRRYLGVFEACYEYMRYHVGPNWDGGSAVAGYNWYGYDFNDDVMWLIIAAARAYLITGKQSYLNDARRNFDLIWDRAYLGYVGLLRWAEHTGDRNGANSCINGPAEVAACYIGLGSGDESYFEKARELYSNQRKYLFETYTGKVYDSVVLNPADGSIIDRNTWASTYNQGTMLGGALLLYKHYGDEQYKTDASRIIAYAKTALCNSDGVVRVCQNADGDFQGFKGILMRYAGLYAAHFNDAEYQAWIQANAFHAYNNINSKGFGHSAWLTKADENLRFGNVDYSASGSAFGASTAITAACATVLQQRMGQTISYEAEDAQRTGSASVHVDGNTGGKYVSGLDNGNGMLRFNCQIPAEGDYLLDVYFLSYQSRNLQVTVGDRKYTLTCPSVSTWDNIADEGKATLKVNLKAGQTFCILTNPNGSAPNIDKISFTRVLEAQDTKTKMMAGDAEVAEKGMMSFAYDAPQAGHYRVDVTYKHSENRNMYLAVNDADASMTVFATTGGMKASRPLFVTLQKGGNTLLFTATPDLPEIESIELSFLAPVPDVMEAEFASTKGQVAVAKDTHASGGKYLRDIGNGADNTATFRYDAPVGGRYELQITYFSAQNRQMFVMVNNGAKTTAVFEGTGSWSAVSATVKSVEVTLKSGTNIITLGNDSERTPYVDKIALSLKDESSVQAIEAASNREVAWFTIGGIPAGSHPRQGLLVSKNQKIFFKSK
;
A
#
# COMPACT_ATOMS: atom_id res chain seq x y z
N MET A 1 7.43 6.58 -61.03
CA MET A 1 7.87 7.56 -60.03
C MET A 1 7.04 7.29 -58.80
N LEU A 2 7.57 6.54 -57.82
CA LEU A 2 6.98 6.46 -56.47
C LEU A 2 7.50 7.67 -55.70
N THR A 3 6.60 8.59 -55.42
CA THR A 3 6.86 9.65 -54.43
C THR A 3 6.82 9.02 -53.06
N VAL A 4 7.99 8.80 -52.46
CA VAL A 4 8.13 8.55 -51.04
C VAL A 4 7.70 9.84 -50.35
N ALA A 5 6.56 9.84 -49.69
CA ALA A 5 6.21 10.92 -48.78
C ALA A 5 7.25 10.92 -47.65
N ALA A 6 8.12 11.93 -47.66
CA ALA A 6 8.95 12.21 -46.50
C ALA A 6 8.00 12.51 -45.33
N ASN A 7 8.02 11.70 -44.30
CA ASN A 7 7.42 12.09 -43.02
C ASN A 7 8.19 13.34 -42.57
N ALA A 8 7.52 14.50 -42.67
CA ALA A 8 8.01 15.70 -42.00
C ALA A 8 8.01 15.38 -40.51
N ALA A 9 9.16 15.39 -39.87
CA ALA A 9 9.24 15.24 -38.42
C ALA A 9 8.48 16.40 -37.78
N ALA A 10 7.79 16.10 -36.72
CA ALA A 10 6.93 17.02 -36.04
C ALA A 10 7.75 18.15 -35.40
N ALA A 11 7.55 19.38 -35.91
CA ALA A 11 8.03 20.57 -35.20
C ALA A 11 7.41 20.62 -33.79
N VAL A 12 8.12 21.23 -32.83
CA VAL A 12 7.53 21.45 -31.48
C VAL A 12 6.19 22.14 -31.62
N GLU A 13 5.17 21.56 -30.96
CA GLU A 13 3.78 21.96 -31.12
C GLU A 13 3.29 22.77 -29.93
N ASN A 14 2.44 23.75 -30.19
CA ASN A 14 1.77 24.53 -29.16
C ASN A 14 0.91 23.63 -28.26
N GLY A 15 1.03 23.81 -26.93
CA GLY A 15 0.30 23.03 -25.93
C GLY A 15 0.98 21.70 -25.56
N LYS A 16 1.91 21.21 -26.36
CA LYS A 16 2.69 20.01 -26.04
C LYS A 16 3.76 20.30 -24.97
N THR A 17 4.13 19.28 -24.25
CA THR A 17 5.11 19.34 -23.15
C THR A 17 6.35 18.54 -23.49
N TYR A 18 7.51 19.14 -23.20
CA TYR A 18 8.80 18.57 -23.53
C TYR A 18 9.77 18.61 -22.36
N ARG A 19 10.69 17.67 -22.32
CA ARG A 19 11.97 17.82 -21.63
C ARG A 19 12.97 18.45 -22.60
N ILE A 20 13.75 19.41 -22.13
CA ILE A 20 14.72 20.14 -22.95
C ILE A 20 16.11 19.67 -22.56
N VAL A 21 16.73 18.90 -23.44
CA VAL A 21 17.96 18.14 -23.21
C VAL A 21 19.11 18.81 -23.94
N PRO A 22 20.26 19.07 -23.28
CA PRO A 22 21.43 19.60 -23.97
C PRO A 22 22.02 18.60 -24.98
N ASP A 23 22.51 19.09 -26.11
CA ASP A 23 23.09 18.28 -27.17
C ASP A 23 24.14 17.26 -26.66
N GLY A 24 24.06 16.04 -27.21
CA GLY A 24 25.02 14.96 -26.99
C GLY A 24 24.99 14.27 -25.63
N ASN A 25 24.07 14.60 -24.74
CA ASN A 25 24.08 14.07 -23.38
C ASN A 25 23.01 12.99 -23.14
N GLY A 26 21.75 13.20 -23.54
CA GLY A 26 20.62 12.27 -23.31
C GLY A 26 20.31 11.93 -21.85
N LYS A 27 21.11 12.39 -20.89
CA LYS A 27 21.05 12.03 -19.47
C LYS A 27 20.67 13.18 -18.54
N SER A 28 20.59 14.40 -19.05
CA SER A 28 20.30 15.60 -18.28
C SER A 28 19.27 16.45 -19.01
N SER A 29 18.49 17.24 -18.28
CA SER A 29 17.54 18.19 -18.88
C SER A 29 17.48 19.50 -18.08
N LEU A 30 16.82 20.51 -18.64
CA LEU A 30 16.58 21.78 -17.95
C LEU A 30 15.67 21.56 -16.73
N PHE A 31 16.12 21.97 -15.56
CA PHE A 31 15.48 21.80 -14.28
C PHE A 31 15.38 23.15 -13.54
N VAL A 32 14.21 23.48 -13.01
CA VAL A 32 14.06 24.61 -12.09
C VAL A 32 14.77 24.25 -10.78
N LYS A 33 15.85 24.96 -10.45
CA LYS A 33 16.71 24.63 -9.30
C LYS A 33 15.91 24.44 -8.03
N ASN A 34 16.08 23.25 -7.40
CA ASN A 34 15.40 22.85 -6.17
C ASN A 34 13.85 22.87 -6.27
N ALA A 35 13.29 22.84 -7.48
CA ALA A 35 11.86 22.98 -7.75
C ALA A 35 11.23 24.23 -7.06
N SER A 36 12.00 25.29 -6.87
CA SER A 36 11.51 26.51 -6.22
C SER A 36 10.47 27.23 -7.09
N LYS A 37 9.40 27.73 -6.47
CA LYS A 37 8.35 28.52 -7.14
C LYS A 37 8.65 30.01 -7.13
N ALA A 38 9.77 30.45 -6.57
CA ALA A 38 10.14 31.84 -6.53
C ALA A 38 10.48 32.39 -7.94
N ASP A 39 10.08 33.62 -8.20
CA ASP A 39 10.47 34.36 -9.41
C ASP A 39 11.99 34.50 -9.47
N LYS A 40 12.53 34.50 -10.70
CA LYS A 40 13.98 34.57 -11.00
C LYS A 40 14.80 33.41 -10.41
N THR A 41 14.18 32.29 -10.02
CA THR A 41 14.94 31.08 -9.68
C THR A 41 15.77 30.62 -10.87
N PRO A 42 17.06 30.28 -10.67
CA PRO A 42 17.92 29.73 -11.72
C PRO A 42 17.30 28.46 -12.34
N VAL A 43 17.36 28.36 -13.65
CA VAL A 43 17.12 27.11 -14.39
C VAL A 43 18.47 26.54 -14.76
N VAL A 44 18.69 25.28 -14.38
CA VAL A 44 20.00 24.60 -14.48
C VAL A 44 19.86 23.32 -15.27
N VAL A 45 20.96 22.78 -15.75
CA VAL A 45 21.02 21.41 -16.22
C VAL A 45 21.11 20.47 -15.02
N TRP A 46 20.34 19.39 -15.04
CA TRP A 46 20.35 18.38 -13.98
C TRP A 46 20.10 17.00 -14.56
N THR A 47 20.67 15.98 -13.92
CA THR A 47 20.42 14.57 -14.26
C THR A 47 18.92 14.30 -14.40
N GLU A 48 18.57 13.56 -15.42
CA GLU A 48 17.19 13.28 -15.81
C GLU A 48 16.45 12.48 -14.72
N THR A 49 15.38 13.05 -14.21
CA THR A 49 14.52 12.42 -13.22
C THR A 49 13.06 12.34 -13.66
N ASN A 50 12.76 12.92 -14.83
CA ASN A 50 11.40 12.99 -15.38
C ASN A 50 10.34 13.51 -14.40
N VAL A 51 10.71 14.50 -13.60
CA VAL A 51 9.77 15.17 -12.68
C VAL A 51 9.21 16.44 -13.31
N PRO A 52 8.04 16.93 -12.89
CA PRO A 52 7.40 18.13 -13.48
C PRO A 52 8.28 19.39 -13.53
N ALA A 53 9.20 19.56 -12.59
CA ALA A 53 10.15 20.68 -12.61
C ALA A 53 11.19 20.60 -13.74
N GLN A 54 11.26 19.47 -14.48
CA GLN A 54 12.04 19.28 -15.72
C GLN A 54 11.16 19.32 -16.98
N GLN A 55 9.87 19.54 -16.87
CA GLN A 55 8.91 19.51 -17.97
C GLN A 55 8.46 20.93 -18.33
N TRP A 56 8.42 21.21 -19.64
CA TRP A 56 8.15 22.55 -20.18
C TRP A 56 7.09 22.48 -21.29
N THR A 57 5.98 23.18 -21.11
CA THR A 57 4.91 23.27 -22.12
C THR A 57 5.16 24.43 -23.05
N ILE A 58 5.04 24.19 -24.35
CA ILE A 58 5.14 25.20 -25.40
C ILE A 58 3.88 26.07 -25.38
N VAL A 59 4.07 27.37 -25.37
CA VAL A 59 3.00 28.38 -25.50
C VAL A 59 3.36 29.29 -26.67
N SER A 60 2.61 29.21 -27.78
CA SER A 60 2.81 30.09 -28.92
C SER A 60 2.56 31.55 -28.57
N LEU A 61 3.43 32.45 -29.01
CA LEU A 61 3.28 33.89 -28.91
C LEU A 61 3.06 34.52 -30.30
N GLU A 62 2.99 35.84 -30.37
CA GLU A 62 2.89 36.53 -31.67
C GLU A 62 4.17 36.32 -32.53
N GLY A 63 3.96 36.13 -33.83
CA GLY A 63 5.03 35.76 -34.77
C GLY A 63 5.39 34.28 -34.68
N GLU A 64 6.65 33.93 -34.94
CA GLU A 64 7.17 32.55 -34.89
C GLU A 64 7.86 32.26 -33.55
N THR A 65 7.51 32.99 -32.48
CA THR A 65 8.13 32.83 -31.17
C THR A 65 7.25 32.01 -30.21
N VAL A 66 7.89 31.36 -29.24
CA VAL A 66 7.22 30.57 -28.21
C VAL A 66 7.68 31.02 -26.80
N ALA A 67 6.80 30.82 -25.81
CA ALA A 67 7.18 30.81 -24.41
C ALA A 67 7.23 29.37 -23.92
N LEU A 68 8.05 29.08 -22.94
CA LEU A 68 8.26 27.76 -22.36
C LEU A 68 7.79 27.83 -20.90
N LYS A 69 6.65 27.20 -20.61
CA LYS A 69 6.02 27.23 -19.28
C LYS A 69 6.36 25.96 -18.51
N ASN A 70 6.99 26.10 -17.33
CA ASN A 70 7.30 24.95 -16.49
C ASN A 70 6.03 24.31 -15.91
N VAL A 71 5.90 23.00 -15.99
CA VAL A 71 4.72 22.24 -15.55
C VAL A 71 4.52 22.33 -14.04
N TYR A 72 5.60 22.29 -13.24
CA TYR A 72 5.49 22.34 -11.79
C TYR A 72 5.26 23.74 -11.22
N THR A 73 6.06 24.70 -11.68
CA THR A 73 6.04 26.06 -11.10
C THR A 73 4.99 26.96 -11.76
N GLY A 74 4.61 26.65 -13.00
CA GLY A 74 3.72 27.51 -13.81
C GLY A 74 4.38 28.77 -14.35
N LEU A 75 5.69 28.99 -14.05
CA LEU A 75 6.49 30.13 -14.51
C LEU A 75 7.13 29.86 -15.87
N TYR A 76 7.63 30.89 -16.52
CA TYR A 76 8.15 30.83 -17.88
C TYR A 76 9.68 30.88 -17.88
N LEU A 77 10.30 30.19 -18.82
CA LEU A 77 11.72 30.25 -19.10
C LEU A 77 12.12 31.62 -19.62
N ASP A 78 13.09 32.25 -19.01
CA ASP A 78 13.60 33.58 -19.38
C ASP A 78 15.10 33.70 -19.06
N THR A 79 15.69 34.83 -19.33
CA THR A 79 17.06 35.17 -18.92
C THR A 79 17.11 36.43 -18.07
N LYS A 80 18.03 36.41 -17.11
CA LYS A 80 18.40 37.55 -16.30
C LYS A 80 19.94 37.65 -16.26
N ASP A 81 20.47 38.80 -16.63
CA ASP A 81 21.94 39.05 -16.70
C ASP A 81 22.64 37.98 -17.57
N ASN A 82 22.02 37.61 -18.69
CA ASN A 82 22.38 36.54 -19.61
C ASN A 82 22.29 35.12 -19.06
N MET A 83 21.92 34.93 -17.81
CA MET A 83 21.78 33.62 -17.17
C MET A 83 20.34 33.12 -17.23
N LEU A 84 20.13 31.81 -17.45
CA LEU A 84 18.80 31.19 -17.56
C LEU A 84 18.09 31.17 -16.20
N VAL A 85 16.87 31.69 -16.20
CA VAL A 85 16.01 31.76 -15.00
C VAL A 85 14.56 31.43 -15.36
N GLN A 86 13.68 31.23 -14.39
CA GLN A 86 12.25 31.31 -14.60
C GLN A 86 11.70 32.71 -14.26
N ASN A 87 10.58 33.09 -14.88
CA ASN A 87 9.96 34.39 -14.75
C ASN A 87 8.42 34.28 -14.69
N MET A 88 7.76 35.20 -13.97
CA MET A 88 6.30 35.25 -13.90
C MET A 88 5.64 35.62 -15.23
N LEU A 89 6.32 36.38 -16.07
CA LEU A 89 5.82 36.78 -17.39
C LEU A 89 6.42 35.93 -18.52
N PRO A 90 5.62 35.61 -19.57
CA PRO A 90 6.15 34.87 -20.71
C PRO A 90 7.25 35.66 -21.42
N ALA A 91 8.34 35.00 -21.70
CA ALA A 91 9.45 35.53 -22.49
C ALA A 91 9.52 34.82 -23.84
N ALA A 92 9.72 35.60 -24.90
CA ALA A 92 9.75 35.09 -26.27
C ALA A 92 11.09 34.40 -26.59
N TRP A 93 11.01 33.17 -27.08
CA TRP A 93 12.11 32.37 -27.59
C TRP A 93 11.93 32.07 -29.07
N ASN A 94 12.98 32.23 -29.88
CA ASN A 94 13.05 31.65 -31.20
C ASN A 94 13.64 30.25 -31.09
N LEU A 95 13.05 29.30 -31.74
CA LEU A 95 13.53 27.92 -31.86
C LEU A 95 14.00 27.72 -33.33
N ASP A 96 15.29 27.87 -33.59
CA ASP A 96 15.86 27.72 -34.92
C ASP A 96 16.20 26.22 -35.08
N ALA A 97 15.49 25.49 -35.94
CA ALA A 97 15.74 24.06 -36.20
C ALA A 97 17.17 23.83 -36.66
N VAL A 98 17.83 22.80 -36.16
CA VAL A 98 19.20 22.42 -36.54
C VAL A 98 19.17 21.49 -37.75
N ASP A 99 18.34 20.44 -37.69
CA ASP A 99 18.08 19.52 -38.78
C ASP A 99 16.56 19.27 -38.93
N GLU A 100 16.10 19.15 -40.19
CA GLU A 100 14.70 18.78 -40.45
C GLU A 100 14.51 17.31 -40.06
N GLY A 101 13.94 17.06 -38.88
CA GLY A 101 13.55 15.71 -38.50
C GLY A 101 13.85 15.29 -37.07
N ASP A 102 14.72 15.94 -36.34
CA ASP A 102 15.24 15.42 -35.07
C ASP A 102 14.75 16.13 -33.79
N ASN A 103 13.76 17.04 -33.85
CA ASN A 103 13.31 17.88 -32.72
C ASN A 103 14.48 18.60 -32.01
N GLU A 104 15.47 19.04 -32.79
CA GLU A 104 16.70 19.69 -32.36
C GLU A 104 16.68 21.17 -32.74
N TYR A 105 16.87 22.04 -31.73
CA TYR A 105 16.74 23.49 -31.93
C TYR A 105 17.86 24.25 -31.24
N ASN A 106 18.34 25.31 -31.93
CA ASN A 106 19.05 26.39 -31.27
C ASN A 106 18.05 27.33 -30.64
N MET A 107 18.08 27.48 -29.30
CA MET A 107 17.23 28.40 -28.57
C MET A 107 17.86 29.79 -28.54
N ARG A 108 17.08 30.82 -28.90
CA ARG A 108 17.60 32.18 -29.00
C ARG A 108 16.59 33.23 -28.44
N GLN A 109 17.16 34.20 -27.69
CA GLN A 109 16.56 35.50 -27.36
C GLN A 109 17.44 36.62 -27.99
N ASN A 110 18.15 37.38 -27.17
CA ASN A 110 19.16 38.38 -27.65
C ASN A 110 20.54 37.73 -27.90
N GLY A 111 20.62 36.43 -27.95
CA GLY A 111 21.79 35.59 -28.18
C GLY A 111 21.40 34.13 -28.08
N PHE A 112 22.25 33.23 -28.57
CA PHE A 112 22.03 31.78 -28.48
C PHE A 112 22.23 31.29 -27.05
N LEU A 113 21.35 30.39 -26.62
CA LEU A 113 21.43 29.71 -25.33
C LEU A 113 22.37 28.50 -25.42
N GLY A 114 23.30 28.41 -24.50
CA GLY A 114 24.15 27.24 -24.34
C GLY A 114 24.65 27.06 -22.92
N VAL A 115 25.29 25.93 -22.67
CA VAL A 115 25.92 25.59 -21.39
C VAL A 115 27.37 25.12 -21.64
N THR A 116 28.27 25.35 -20.71
CA THR A 116 29.68 24.96 -20.82
C THR A 116 29.93 23.50 -20.43
N GLY A 117 28.98 22.85 -19.82
CA GLY A 117 29.01 21.44 -19.43
C GLY A 117 27.63 20.97 -19.00
N THR A 118 27.50 19.67 -18.76
CA THR A 118 26.23 19.03 -18.44
C THR A 118 26.19 18.44 -17.03
N ASN A 119 27.09 18.89 -16.15
CA ASN A 119 27.08 18.50 -14.74
C ASN A 119 25.88 19.12 -14.01
N ASP A 120 25.39 18.43 -13.01
CA ASP A 120 24.27 18.87 -12.17
C ASP A 120 24.52 20.25 -11.57
N GLY A 121 23.50 21.09 -11.69
CA GLY A 121 23.54 22.48 -11.19
C GLY A 121 24.18 23.50 -12.12
N GLN A 122 24.64 23.10 -13.28
CA GLN A 122 25.22 24.04 -14.24
C GLN A 122 24.14 24.89 -14.90
N GLN A 123 24.27 26.21 -14.78
CA GLN A 123 23.29 27.15 -15.32
C GLN A 123 23.63 27.55 -16.75
N PRO A 124 22.72 27.37 -17.73
CA PRO A 124 22.90 27.86 -19.08
C PRO A 124 22.91 29.38 -19.17
N SER A 125 23.54 29.91 -20.19
CA SER A 125 23.62 31.34 -20.43
C SER A 125 23.57 31.69 -21.93
N LEU A 126 23.21 32.94 -22.24
CA LEU A 126 23.30 33.49 -23.58
C LEU A 126 24.76 33.73 -23.97
N GLY A 127 25.05 33.60 -25.24
CA GLY A 127 26.35 33.87 -25.83
C GLY A 127 27.10 32.65 -26.40
N LYS A 128 26.62 31.44 -26.19
CA LYS A 128 27.15 30.21 -26.76
C LYS A 128 26.05 29.48 -27.50
N GLN A 129 26.21 29.22 -28.77
CA GLN A 129 25.30 28.42 -29.58
C GLN A 129 25.42 26.95 -29.19
N MET A 130 24.30 26.30 -28.95
CA MET A 130 24.20 24.88 -28.64
C MET A 130 22.84 24.38 -29.08
N ALA A 131 22.78 23.18 -29.64
CA ALA A 131 21.52 22.52 -29.96
C ALA A 131 20.88 21.93 -28.71
N TRP A 132 19.57 21.96 -28.64
CA TRP A 132 18.75 21.42 -27.55
C TRP A 132 17.72 20.46 -28.16
N HIS A 133 17.65 19.23 -27.61
CA HIS A 133 16.65 18.27 -28.01
C HIS A 133 15.38 18.47 -27.20
N PHE A 134 14.24 18.50 -27.85
CA PHE A 134 12.92 18.56 -27.27
C PHE A 134 12.29 17.18 -27.28
N VAL A 135 12.34 16.49 -26.13
CA VAL A 135 11.77 15.16 -25.95
C VAL A 135 10.34 15.30 -25.43
N GLU A 136 9.35 14.96 -26.24
CA GLU A 136 7.93 15.05 -25.87
C GLU A 136 7.64 14.13 -24.67
N VAL A 137 6.85 14.63 -23.73
CA VAL A 137 6.41 13.89 -22.53
C VAL A 137 4.98 14.27 -22.17
N GLU A 138 4.27 13.34 -21.55
CA GLU A 138 3.00 13.66 -20.91
C GLU A 138 3.22 14.52 -19.66
N PRO A 139 2.52 15.65 -19.51
CA PRO A 139 2.70 16.55 -18.37
C PRO A 139 2.15 15.92 -17.09
N GLN A 140 2.97 15.85 -16.06
CA GLN A 140 2.51 15.45 -14.73
C GLN A 140 2.18 16.68 -13.89
N THR A 141 0.90 17.04 -13.81
CA THR A 141 0.43 18.27 -13.15
C THR A 141 0.10 18.10 -11.67
N SER A 142 0.14 16.87 -11.14
CA SER A 142 -0.19 16.56 -9.73
C SER A 142 0.68 15.41 -9.22
N PHE A 143 0.73 15.28 -7.90
CA PHE A 143 1.32 14.12 -7.24
C PHE A 143 0.31 12.96 -7.29
N ASP A 144 0.62 11.93 -8.04
CA ASP A 144 -0.25 10.77 -8.30
C ASP A 144 0.28 9.48 -7.65
N GLU A 145 -0.43 8.38 -7.89
CA GLU A 145 -0.06 7.06 -7.38
C GLU A 145 1.27 6.56 -7.96
N ARG A 146 1.55 6.84 -9.24
CA ARG A 146 2.82 6.44 -9.88
C ARG A 146 4.01 7.16 -9.23
N ALA A 147 3.84 8.45 -8.94
CA ALA A 147 4.86 9.23 -8.22
C ALA A 147 5.11 8.65 -6.81
N ARG A 148 4.03 8.31 -6.08
CA ARG A 148 4.12 7.69 -4.76
C ARG A 148 4.84 6.35 -4.85
N GLN A 149 4.39 5.45 -5.72
CA GLN A 149 4.99 4.11 -5.85
C GLN A 149 6.48 4.17 -6.20
N ARG A 150 6.86 5.06 -7.11
CA ARG A 150 8.27 5.28 -7.45
C ARG A 150 9.13 5.63 -6.25
N MET A 151 8.63 6.51 -5.37
CA MET A 151 9.34 6.88 -4.15
C MET A 151 9.41 5.72 -3.14
N LEU A 152 8.32 4.96 -2.97
CA LEU A 152 8.27 3.79 -2.09
C LEU A 152 9.29 2.72 -2.53
N ASP A 153 9.31 2.39 -3.80
CA ASP A 153 10.21 1.37 -4.35
C ASP A 153 11.68 1.80 -4.20
N ALA A 154 11.99 3.07 -4.47
CA ALA A 154 13.33 3.60 -4.29
C ALA A 154 13.79 3.55 -2.82
N PHE A 155 12.90 3.85 -1.88
CA PHE A 155 13.19 3.78 -0.45
C PHE A 155 13.48 2.34 0.01
N LEU A 156 12.60 1.39 -0.34
CA LEU A 156 12.80 -0.01 0.01
C LEU A 156 14.08 -0.59 -0.61
N ALA A 157 14.31 -0.29 -1.90
CA ALA A 157 15.53 -0.74 -2.59
C ALA A 157 16.80 -0.19 -1.96
N GLN A 158 16.77 1.02 -1.40
CA GLN A 158 17.93 1.65 -0.78
C GLN A 158 18.20 1.12 0.64
N TYR A 159 17.18 0.92 1.46
CA TYR A 159 17.37 0.75 2.91
C TYR A 159 16.96 -0.60 3.47
N LEU A 160 16.05 -1.34 2.83
CA LEU A 160 15.60 -2.61 3.38
C LEU A 160 16.70 -3.66 3.25
N GLN A 161 17.22 -4.12 4.40
CA GLN A 161 18.31 -5.11 4.50
C GLN A 161 17.76 -6.47 4.86
N ASP A 162 18.21 -7.50 4.18
CA ASP A 162 17.99 -8.90 4.57
C ASP A 162 18.99 -9.30 5.67
N LYS A 163 18.49 -9.90 6.74
CA LYS A 163 19.28 -10.43 7.87
C LYS A 163 19.33 -11.94 7.90
N GLY A 164 18.75 -12.62 6.91
CA GLY A 164 18.60 -14.06 6.86
C GLY A 164 17.45 -14.58 7.73
N ASN A 165 17.06 -15.82 7.53
CA ASN A 165 15.96 -16.48 8.27
C ASN A 165 14.61 -15.74 8.24
N GLY A 166 14.36 -14.96 7.20
CA GLY A 166 13.13 -14.14 7.07
C GLY A 166 13.16 -12.81 7.82
N TYR A 167 14.23 -12.51 8.55
CA TYR A 167 14.39 -11.24 9.25
C TYR A 167 14.90 -10.14 8.35
N ARG A 168 14.43 -8.91 8.59
CA ARG A 168 14.82 -7.70 7.86
C ARG A 168 15.01 -6.53 8.82
N THR A 169 15.64 -5.46 8.34
CA THR A 169 15.78 -4.21 9.07
C THR A 169 16.12 -3.08 8.12
N PHE A 170 15.86 -1.85 8.55
CA PHE A 170 16.30 -0.63 7.85
C PHE A 170 17.59 -0.07 8.46
N ILE A 171 17.66 0.00 9.80
CA ILE A 171 18.72 0.71 10.53
C ILE A 171 19.50 -0.21 11.47
N ASN A 172 18.98 -1.34 11.88
CA ASN A 172 19.40 -2.28 12.93
C ASN A 172 18.96 -1.87 14.35
N GLY A 173 17.87 -1.11 14.46
CA GLY A 173 17.26 -0.79 15.74
C GLY A 173 17.24 0.71 16.03
N GLY A 174 16.87 1.05 17.23
CA GLY A 174 16.70 2.42 17.67
C GLY A 174 15.30 2.98 17.40
N TRP A 175 14.98 4.12 17.99
CA TRP A 175 13.71 4.79 17.76
C TRP A 175 13.52 5.17 16.29
N GLY A 176 14.59 5.43 15.55
CA GLY A 176 14.54 5.65 14.11
C GLY A 176 14.07 4.41 13.33
N GLU A 177 14.39 3.17 13.78
CA GLU A 177 13.80 1.95 13.21
C GLU A 177 12.31 1.89 13.52
N ALA A 178 11.88 2.19 14.75
CA ALA A 178 10.48 2.18 15.15
C ALA A 178 9.64 3.13 14.29
N GLU A 179 10.12 4.34 14.03
CA GLU A 179 9.47 5.31 13.16
C GLU A 179 9.49 4.91 11.68
N THR A 180 10.56 4.25 11.23
CA THR A 180 10.62 3.66 9.89
C THR A 180 9.60 2.53 9.75
N LEU A 181 9.38 1.73 10.80
CA LEU A 181 8.32 0.72 10.86
C LEU A 181 6.93 1.36 10.80
N GLU A 182 6.69 2.47 11.50
CA GLU A 182 5.44 3.22 11.34
C GLU A 182 5.25 3.74 9.91
N ALA A 183 6.33 4.19 9.24
CA ALA A 183 6.25 4.57 7.83
C ALA A 183 5.85 3.39 6.93
N VAL A 184 6.30 2.17 7.23
CA VAL A 184 5.88 0.95 6.49
C VAL A 184 4.38 0.67 6.69
N LEU A 185 3.84 0.94 7.89
CA LEU A 185 2.38 0.89 8.09
C LEU A 185 1.66 2.00 7.31
N ASP A 186 2.26 3.21 7.19
CA ASP A 186 1.73 4.26 6.31
C ASP A 186 1.69 3.79 4.85
N PHE A 187 2.70 3.02 4.37
CA PHE A 187 2.69 2.45 3.02
C PHE A 187 1.47 1.54 2.82
N TYR A 188 1.21 0.65 3.78
CA TYR A 188 0.05 -0.22 3.73
C TYR A 188 -1.26 0.58 3.75
N GLU A 189 -1.41 1.53 4.67
CA GLU A 189 -2.63 2.31 4.79
C GLU A 189 -2.88 3.21 3.56
N ALA A 190 -1.82 3.70 2.92
CA ALA A 190 -1.93 4.50 1.70
C ALA A 190 -2.27 3.67 0.45
N THR A 191 -1.75 2.44 0.34
CA THR A 191 -1.83 1.64 -0.89
C THR A 191 -2.77 0.45 -0.78
N GLY A 192 -3.01 -0.07 0.43
CA GLY A 192 -3.68 -1.35 0.66
C GLY A 192 -2.82 -2.57 0.31
N ASP A 193 -1.56 -2.38 -0.07
CA ASP A 193 -0.65 -3.45 -0.47
C ASP A 193 -0.12 -4.22 0.74
N ARG A 194 -0.58 -5.46 0.88
CA ARG A 194 -0.23 -6.35 2.01
C ARG A 194 1.26 -6.74 2.07
N ARG A 195 2.02 -6.55 0.99
CA ARG A 195 3.48 -6.78 1.00
C ARG A 195 4.17 -5.98 2.11
N TYR A 196 3.69 -4.77 2.35
CA TYR A 196 4.25 -3.91 3.40
C TYR A 196 4.02 -4.47 4.81
N LEU A 197 2.93 -5.20 5.03
CA LEU A 197 2.73 -5.91 6.31
C LEU A 197 3.76 -7.01 6.53
N GLY A 198 4.13 -7.74 5.46
CA GLY A 198 5.24 -8.72 5.52
C GLY A 198 6.60 -8.07 5.79
N VAL A 199 6.86 -6.88 5.20
CA VAL A 199 8.07 -6.09 5.51
C VAL A 199 8.06 -5.64 6.96
N PHE A 200 6.94 -5.10 7.45
CA PHE A 200 6.79 -4.69 8.85
C PHE A 200 7.07 -5.87 9.79
N GLU A 201 6.42 -7.00 9.57
CA GLU A 201 6.56 -8.18 10.41
C GLU A 201 8.01 -8.68 10.49
N ALA A 202 8.68 -8.80 9.33
CA ALA A 202 10.05 -9.24 9.26
C ALA A 202 11.03 -8.31 10.01
N CYS A 203 10.80 -7.00 9.95
CA CYS A 203 11.63 -6.02 10.66
C CYS A 203 11.27 -5.96 12.16
N TYR A 204 9.98 -6.02 12.49
CA TYR A 204 9.53 -6.01 13.88
C TYR A 204 10.03 -7.23 14.65
N GLU A 205 9.93 -8.44 14.07
CA GLU A 205 10.44 -9.66 14.69
C GLU A 205 11.97 -9.64 14.81
N TYR A 206 12.66 -9.01 13.85
CA TYR A 206 14.12 -8.79 13.99
C TYR A 206 14.45 -7.92 15.19
N MET A 207 13.77 -6.78 15.37
CA MET A 207 13.92 -5.93 16.54
C MET A 207 13.59 -6.68 17.83
N ARG A 208 12.51 -7.44 17.80
CA ARG A 208 12.03 -8.18 18.96
C ARG A 208 13.02 -9.21 19.48
N TYR A 209 13.71 -9.91 18.58
CA TYR A 209 14.59 -11.04 18.94
C TYR A 209 16.08 -10.73 18.90
N HIS A 210 16.53 -9.78 18.10
CA HIS A 210 17.93 -9.55 17.81
C HIS A 210 18.43 -8.19 18.27
N VAL A 211 17.54 -7.21 18.37
CA VAL A 211 17.85 -5.88 18.89
C VAL A 211 17.19 -5.76 20.25
N GLY A 212 17.78 -6.43 21.23
CA GLY A 212 17.23 -6.47 22.60
C GLY A 212 17.16 -5.09 23.24
N PRO A 213 16.58 -5.03 24.46
CA PRO A 213 16.34 -3.78 25.18
C PRO A 213 17.59 -3.00 25.54
N ASN A 214 18.76 -3.60 25.40
CA ASN A 214 20.03 -2.94 25.61
C ASN A 214 20.59 -2.47 24.28
N TRP A 215 20.16 -1.34 23.83
CA TRP A 215 20.68 -0.63 22.65
C TRP A 215 22.17 -0.28 22.73
N ASP A 216 22.77 -0.41 23.89
CA ASP A 216 24.17 -0.22 24.16
C ASP A 216 25.05 -1.44 23.88
N GLY A 217 24.54 -2.46 23.19
CA GLY A 217 25.30 -3.65 22.79
C GLY A 217 25.28 -4.79 23.78
N GLY A 218 24.45 -4.74 24.81
CA GLY A 218 24.20 -5.87 25.70
C GLY A 218 23.44 -7.01 25.02
N SER A 219 23.62 -8.24 25.53
CA SER A 219 23.02 -9.45 24.96
C SER A 219 21.51 -9.32 24.82
N ALA A 220 20.97 -9.72 23.67
CA ALA A 220 19.54 -9.86 23.45
C ALA A 220 18.93 -10.69 24.58
N VAL A 221 18.02 -10.10 25.35
CA VAL A 221 17.29 -10.81 26.37
C VAL A 221 16.15 -11.54 25.67
N ALA A 222 16.22 -12.86 25.63
CA ALA A 222 15.12 -13.67 25.15
C ALA A 222 13.86 -13.27 25.90
N GLY A 223 12.82 -12.79 25.17
CA GLY A 223 11.55 -12.41 25.74
C GLY A 223 11.27 -10.93 25.88
N TYR A 224 11.75 -10.09 24.95
CA TYR A 224 11.14 -8.82 24.66
C TYR A 224 10.80 -7.96 25.91
N ASN A 225 11.81 -7.37 26.51
CA ASN A 225 11.64 -6.43 27.60
C ASN A 225 12.53 -5.21 27.39
N TRP A 226 11.95 -4.11 26.88
CA TRP A 226 12.65 -2.85 26.66
C TRP A 226 12.87 -2.02 27.94
N TYR A 227 12.60 -2.63 29.10
CA TYR A 227 12.70 -1.97 30.40
C TYR A 227 14.09 -1.42 30.73
N GLY A 228 15.15 -2.05 30.22
CA GLY A 228 16.53 -1.61 30.48
C GLY A 228 17.00 -0.40 29.67
N TYR A 229 16.19 0.08 28.73
CA TYR A 229 16.55 1.25 27.91
C TYR A 229 16.36 2.55 28.69
N ASP A 230 17.29 3.49 28.57
CA ASP A 230 17.37 4.66 29.41
C ASP A 230 16.36 5.75 29.00
N PHE A 231 16.10 5.89 27.69
CA PHE A 231 15.18 6.89 27.15
C PHE A 231 13.77 6.30 26.96
N ASN A 232 12.80 6.90 27.65
CA ASN A 232 11.42 6.38 27.68
C ASN A 232 10.67 6.63 26.35
N ASP A 233 10.98 7.73 25.67
CA ASP A 233 10.41 8.05 24.37
C ASP A 233 10.83 7.07 23.27
N ASP A 234 12.11 6.64 23.26
CA ASP A 234 12.59 5.66 22.27
C ASP A 234 11.81 4.35 22.32
N VAL A 235 11.47 3.90 23.53
CA VAL A 235 10.62 2.72 23.73
C VAL A 235 9.18 3.01 23.28
N MET A 236 8.68 4.23 23.56
CA MET A 236 7.31 4.59 23.24
C MET A 236 7.02 4.61 21.75
N TRP A 237 7.99 5.00 20.91
CA TRP A 237 7.86 4.95 19.46
C TRP A 237 7.59 3.52 18.95
N LEU A 238 8.28 2.53 19.50
CA LEU A 238 8.03 1.14 19.11
C LEU A 238 6.71 0.60 19.66
N ILE A 239 6.27 1.08 20.83
CA ILE A 239 4.94 0.77 21.38
C ILE A 239 3.84 1.27 20.44
N ILE A 240 3.97 2.49 19.88
CA ILE A 240 3.03 3.02 18.90
C ILE A 240 2.98 2.10 17.67
N ALA A 241 4.14 1.76 17.10
CA ALA A 241 4.22 0.89 15.93
C ALA A 241 3.55 -0.47 16.18
N ALA A 242 3.78 -1.09 17.35
CA ALA A 242 3.16 -2.35 17.73
C ALA A 242 1.64 -2.23 17.91
N ALA A 243 1.17 -1.21 18.65
CA ALA A 243 -0.26 -1.01 18.89
C ALA A 243 -1.01 -0.74 17.58
N ARG A 244 -0.44 0.08 16.70
CA ARG A 244 -0.98 0.37 15.36
C ARG A 244 -0.97 -0.88 14.47
N ALA A 245 0.09 -1.68 14.50
CA ALA A 245 0.15 -2.94 13.76
C ALA A 245 -0.94 -3.92 14.20
N TYR A 246 -1.23 -3.99 15.51
CA TYR A 246 -2.38 -4.75 16.00
C TYR A 246 -3.70 -4.26 15.41
N LEU A 247 -3.95 -2.95 15.45
CA LEU A 247 -5.18 -2.37 14.91
C LEU A 247 -5.36 -2.66 13.41
N ILE A 248 -4.26 -2.83 12.66
CA ILE A 248 -4.27 -3.15 11.24
C ILE A 248 -4.43 -4.66 11.01
N THR A 249 -3.66 -5.49 11.74
CA THR A 249 -3.51 -6.93 11.44
C THR A 249 -4.35 -7.85 12.31
N GLY A 250 -4.74 -7.41 13.52
CA GLY A 250 -5.36 -8.24 14.54
C GLY A 250 -4.41 -9.23 15.23
N LYS A 251 -3.10 -9.19 14.93
CA LYS A 251 -2.12 -10.13 15.52
C LYS A 251 -1.91 -9.80 17.01
N GLN A 252 -2.43 -10.65 17.90
CA GLN A 252 -2.50 -10.43 19.35
C GLN A 252 -1.12 -10.15 19.99
N SER A 253 -0.07 -10.76 19.48
CA SER A 253 1.29 -10.52 19.99
C SER A 253 1.69 -9.05 19.96
N TYR A 254 1.27 -8.29 18.95
CA TYR A 254 1.54 -6.86 18.86
C TYR A 254 0.86 -6.06 19.98
N LEU A 255 -0.40 -6.37 20.28
CA LEU A 255 -1.11 -5.73 21.39
C LEU A 255 -0.51 -6.12 22.76
N ASN A 256 -0.14 -7.39 22.93
CA ASN A 256 0.48 -7.85 24.16
C ASN A 256 1.83 -7.16 24.41
N ASP A 257 2.64 -7.03 23.37
CA ASP A 257 3.90 -6.31 23.41
C ASP A 257 3.70 -4.82 23.73
N ALA A 258 2.74 -4.19 23.05
CA ALA A 258 2.43 -2.77 23.26
C ALA A 258 1.96 -2.51 24.70
N ARG A 259 1.00 -3.28 25.20
CA ARG A 259 0.46 -3.13 26.58
C ARG A 259 1.56 -3.33 27.61
N ARG A 260 2.27 -4.45 27.52
CA ARG A 260 3.31 -4.79 28.48
C ARG A 260 4.37 -3.69 28.61
N ASN A 261 4.88 -3.20 27.50
CA ASN A 261 5.93 -2.21 27.52
C ASN A 261 5.41 -0.81 27.86
N PHE A 262 4.20 -0.46 27.44
CA PHE A 262 3.55 0.77 27.89
C PHE A 262 3.39 0.79 29.42
N ASP A 263 2.87 -0.28 30.01
CA ASP A 263 2.69 -0.36 31.46
C ASP A 263 4.03 -0.31 32.23
N LEU A 264 5.07 -0.96 31.70
CA LEU A 264 6.42 -0.86 32.26
C LEU A 264 6.97 0.57 32.23
N ILE A 265 6.79 1.30 31.10
CA ILE A 265 7.19 2.72 30.99
C ILE A 265 6.35 3.59 31.89
N TRP A 266 5.04 3.35 31.96
CA TRP A 266 4.16 4.06 32.85
C TRP A 266 4.61 3.96 34.31
N ASP A 267 4.83 2.73 34.79
CA ASP A 267 5.22 2.46 36.17
C ASP A 267 6.55 3.12 36.57
N ARG A 268 7.54 3.18 35.64
CA ARG A 268 8.85 3.73 35.97
C ARG A 268 8.98 5.23 35.75
N ALA A 269 8.25 5.77 34.75
CA ALA A 269 8.45 7.14 34.27
C ALA A 269 7.39 8.14 34.78
N TYR A 270 6.26 7.67 35.30
CA TYR A 270 5.15 8.53 35.70
C TYR A 270 5.50 9.43 36.89
N LEU A 271 5.37 10.72 36.67
CA LEU A 271 5.58 11.78 37.68
C LEU A 271 4.23 12.12 38.34
N GLY A 272 3.85 11.36 39.34
CA GLY A 272 2.54 11.45 40.00
C GLY A 272 2.21 12.84 40.60
N TYR A 273 3.21 13.69 40.83
CA TYR A 273 3.00 15.05 41.32
C TYR A 273 2.53 16.06 40.24
N VAL A 274 2.66 15.71 38.95
CA VAL A 274 2.23 16.55 37.82
C VAL A 274 1.44 15.80 36.74
N GLY A 275 1.39 14.46 36.79
CA GLY A 275 0.64 13.64 35.85
C GLY A 275 1.25 13.62 34.43
N LEU A 276 2.57 13.61 34.32
CA LEU A 276 3.35 13.49 33.08
C LEU A 276 4.36 12.37 33.18
N LEU A 277 4.91 11.93 32.06
CA LEU A 277 6.02 11.00 31.99
C LEU A 277 7.35 11.74 31.91
N ARG A 278 8.36 11.24 32.64
CA ARG A 278 9.74 11.74 32.49
C ARG A 278 10.37 11.20 31.21
N TRP A 279 11.29 11.97 30.67
CA TRP A 279 11.98 11.64 29.42
C TRP A 279 12.96 10.48 29.57
N ALA A 280 13.84 10.53 30.60
CA ALA A 280 14.93 9.55 30.77
C ALA A 280 15.09 9.08 32.21
N GLU A 281 15.71 7.89 32.38
CA GLU A 281 15.94 7.28 33.68
C GLU A 281 17.28 7.69 34.33
N HIS A 282 18.23 8.21 33.56
CA HIS A 282 19.51 8.66 34.10
C HIS A 282 19.38 9.89 34.99
N THR A 283 20.32 10.08 35.89
CA THR A 283 20.18 10.92 37.09
C THR A 283 20.02 12.43 36.87
N GLY A 284 20.36 12.94 35.64
CA GLY A 284 20.31 14.37 35.37
C GLY A 284 18.92 14.94 35.11
N ASP A 285 18.02 14.08 34.56
CA ASP A 285 16.73 14.53 33.95
C ASP A 285 15.49 13.96 34.62
N ARG A 286 15.60 13.43 35.84
CA ARG A 286 14.47 12.76 36.53
C ARG A 286 13.24 13.61 36.75
N ASN A 287 13.33 14.93 36.66
CA ASN A 287 12.22 15.88 36.83
C ASN A 287 11.87 16.58 35.52
N GLY A 288 12.50 16.16 34.40
CA GLY A 288 12.22 16.65 33.06
C GLY A 288 11.08 15.90 32.43
N ALA A 289 10.08 16.62 31.98
CA ALA A 289 8.98 16.09 31.17
C ALA A 289 9.04 16.74 29.79
N ASN A 290 9.23 15.91 28.77
CA ASN A 290 9.39 16.36 27.40
C ASN A 290 8.15 16.00 26.55
N SER A 291 7.85 16.80 25.54
CA SER A 291 6.78 16.49 24.59
C SER A 291 7.07 15.24 23.78
N CYS A 292 8.34 14.89 23.55
CA CYS A 292 8.75 13.69 22.81
C CYS A 292 8.40 12.35 23.47
N ILE A 293 8.10 12.35 24.78
CA ILE A 293 7.56 11.16 25.46
C ILE A 293 6.06 11.27 25.69
N ASN A 294 5.57 12.44 26.12
CA ASN A 294 4.18 12.58 26.52
C ASN A 294 3.21 12.51 25.32
N GLY A 295 3.50 13.20 24.20
CA GLY A 295 2.71 13.11 22.98
C GLY A 295 2.66 11.68 22.38
N PRO A 296 3.80 11.00 22.19
CA PRO A 296 3.79 9.58 21.79
C PRO A 296 3.02 8.68 22.76
N ALA A 297 3.14 8.89 24.07
CA ALA A 297 2.41 8.10 25.04
C ALA A 297 0.89 8.30 24.97
N GLU A 298 0.42 9.50 24.66
CA GLU A 298 -1.01 9.77 24.39
C GLU A 298 -1.51 8.93 23.21
N VAL A 299 -0.75 8.94 22.11
CA VAL A 299 -1.08 8.18 20.90
C VAL A 299 -1.04 6.68 21.16
N ALA A 300 0.02 6.18 21.81
CA ALA A 300 0.19 4.78 22.17
C ALA A 300 -0.98 4.29 23.05
N ALA A 301 -1.31 5.05 24.11
CA ALA A 301 -2.41 4.71 25.00
C ALA A 301 -3.75 4.67 24.25
N CYS A 302 -4.03 5.65 23.37
CA CYS A 302 -5.25 5.61 22.57
C CYS A 302 -5.29 4.38 21.65
N TYR A 303 -4.21 4.01 20.97
CA TYR A 303 -4.18 2.81 20.13
C TYR A 303 -4.32 1.52 20.93
N ILE A 304 -3.71 1.44 22.11
CA ILE A 304 -3.90 0.30 23.03
C ILE A 304 -5.34 0.23 23.51
N GLY A 305 -5.93 1.36 23.93
CA GLY A 305 -7.34 1.45 24.32
C GLY A 305 -8.29 1.00 23.24
N LEU A 306 -8.09 1.45 21.99
CA LEU A 306 -8.84 1.01 20.81
C LEU A 306 -8.71 -0.50 20.58
N GLY A 307 -7.50 -1.05 20.72
CA GLY A 307 -7.24 -2.47 20.47
C GLY A 307 -7.73 -3.39 21.57
N SER A 308 -7.56 -3.00 22.82
CA SER A 308 -7.92 -3.83 23.98
C SER A 308 -9.35 -3.66 24.46
N GLY A 309 -9.99 -2.53 24.14
CA GLY A 309 -11.24 -2.11 24.73
C GLY A 309 -11.14 -1.72 26.22
N ASP A 310 -9.93 -1.51 26.72
CA ASP A 310 -9.64 -1.13 28.09
C ASP A 310 -9.62 0.40 28.22
N GLU A 311 -10.68 0.94 28.80
CA GLU A 311 -10.88 2.39 28.95
C GLU A 311 -9.77 3.06 29.78
N SER A 312 -9.10 2.32 30.65
CA SER A 312 -8.02 2.88 31.48
C SER A 312 -6.86 3.48 30.66
N TYR A 313 -6.63 2.99 29.44
CA TYR A 313 -5.64 3.57 28.55
C TYR A 313 -6.08 4.91 27.95
N PHE A 314 -7.35 5.07 27.62
CA PHE A 314 -7.90 6.38 27.24
C PHE A 314 -7.87 7.38 28.39
N GLU A 315 -8.10 6.93 29.62
CA GLU A 315 -7.95 7.77 30.80
C GLU A 315 -6.50 8.21 31.01
N LYS A 316 -5.53 7.30 30.87
CA LYS A 316 -4.10 7.65 30.89
C LYS A 316 -3.74 8.66 29.77
N ALA A 317 -4.23 8.45 28.55
CA ALA A 317 -4.02 9.40 27.45
C ALA A 317 -4.62 10.78 27.75
N ARG A 318 -5.84 10.81 28.28
CA ARG A 318 -6.53 12.04 28.68
C ARG A 318 -5.78 12.80 29.79
N GLU A 319 -5.25 12.08 30.76
CA GLU A 319 -4.44 12.68 31.84
C GLU A 319 -3.16 13.28 31.31
N LEU A 320 -2.39 12.54 30.51
CA LEU A 320 -1.18 13.05 29.88
C LEU A 320 -1.48 14.28 29.03
N TYR A 321 -2.49 14.21 28.16
CA TYR A 321 -2.87 15.32 27.29
C TYR A 321 -3.25 16.57 28.09
N SER A 322 -4.04 16.42 29.15
CA SER A 322 -4.45 17.55 30.00
C SER A 322 -3.25 18.23 30.65
N ASN A 323 -2.27 17.44 31.09
CA ASN A 323 -1.06 17.97 31.75
C ASN A 323 -0.04 18.46 30.70
N GLN A 324 0.14 17.80 29.55
CA GLN A 324 0.93 18.33 28.45
C GLN A 324 0.38 19.69 27.97
N ARG A 325 -0.95 19.78 27.83
CA ARG A 325 -1.63 21.04 27.51
C ARG A 325 -1.37 22.15 28.53
N LYS A 326 -1.29 21.83 29.81
CA LYS A 326 -0.99 22.77 30.89
C LYS A 326 0.45 23.25 30.87
N TYR A 327 1.40 22.37 30.68
CA TYR A 327 2.81 22.64 30.88
C TYR A 327 3.61 22.88 29.58
N LEU A 328 3.21 22.25 28.49
CA LEU A 328 4.00 22.16 27.24
C LEU A 328 3.26 22.68 25.99
N PHE A 329 2.10 23.30 26.16
CA PHE A 329 1.30 23.79 25.05
C PHE A 329 0.90 25.26 25.22
N GLU A 330 1.10 26.04 24.17
CA GLU A 330 0.63 27.41 24.08
C GLU A 330 -0.75 27.43 23.40
N THR A 331 -1.80 27.42 24.21
CA THR A 331 -3.18 27.25 23.75
C THR A 331 -3.66 28.31 22.77
N TYR A 332 -3.06 29.49 22.75
CA TYR A 332 -3.45 30.58 21.85
C TYR A 332 -2.89 30.40 20.43
N THR A 333 -1.61 30.04 20.32
CA THR A 333 -0.92 29.91 19.01
C THR A 333 -0.98 28.49 18.45
N GLY A 334 -1.16 27.50 19.30
CA GLY A 334 -1.06 26.07 18.90
C GLY A 334 0.37 25.52 18.96
N LYS A 335 1.31 26.28 19.55
CA LYS A 335 2.71 25.87 19.67
C LYS A 335 2.88 24.83 20.77
N VAL A 336 3.52 23.72 20.44
CA VAL A 336 3.96 22.69 21.40
C VAL A 336 5.41 22.94 21.77
N TYR A 337 5.68 23.12 23.05
CA TYR A 337 7.01 23.31 23.60
C TYR A 337 7.77 22.00 23.69
N ASP A 338 9.08 22.06 23.69
CA ASP A 338 9.94 20.88 23.73
C ASP A 338 9.92 20.19 25.08
N SER A 339 10.24 20.90 26.16
CA SER A 339 10.40 20.29 27.47
C SER A 339 10.16 21.28 28.61
N VAL A 340 9.93 20.69 29.80
CA VAL A 340 9.79 21.42 31.05
C VAL A 340 10.48 20.66 32.17
N VAL A 341 11.16 21.39 33.06
CA VAL A 341 11.69 20.88 34.32
C VAL A 341 10.81 21.35 35.46
N LEU A 342 10.31 20.39 36.27
CA LEU A 342 9.29 20.65 37.28
C LEU A 342 9.85 20.43 38.70
N ASN A 343 9.38 21.25 39.65
CA ASN A 343 9.72 21.07 41.05
C ASN A 343 8.91 19.93 41.68
N PRO A 344 9.54 18.85 42.17
CA PRO A 344 8.82 17.72 42.76
C PRO A 344 7.99 18.05 44.00
N ALA A 345 8.27 19.16 44.66
CA ALA A 345 7.57 19.54 45.89
C ALA A 345 6.17 20.12 45.65
N ASP A 346 5.99 20.84 44.53
CA ASP A 346 4.78 21.60 44.28
C ASP A 346 4.33 21.61 42.80
N GLY A 347 5.08 20.94 41.89
CA GLY A 347 4.81 20.91 40.46
C GLY A 347 5.03 22.27 39.75
N SER A 348 5.67 23.23 40.40
CA SER A 348 6.00 24.51 39.76
C SER A 348 7.07 24.33 38.67
N ILE A 349 7.03 25.21 37.66
CA ILE A 349 7.99 25.17 36.55
C ILE A 349 9.29 25.76 37.04
N ILE A 350 10.41 25.00 36.99
CA ILE A 350 11.76 25.46 37.24
C ILE A 350 12.34 26.04 35.95
N ASP A 351 12.21 25.33 34.82
CA ASP A 351 12.67 25.72 33.51
C ASP A 351 11.73 25.20 32.41
N ARG A 352 11.72 25.88 31.27
CA ARG A 352 10.93 25.50 30.11
C ARG A 352 11.66 25.81 28.82
N ASN A 353 11.91 24.77 28.02
CA ASN A 353 12.37 24.91 26.65
C ASN A 353 11.18 25.15 25.72
N THR A 354 11.04 26.33 25.19
CA THR A 354 9.94 26.73 24.31
C THR A 354 10.23 26.48 22.82
N TRP A 355 11.31 25.75 22.49
CA TRP A 355 11.55 25.36 21.13
C TRP A 355 10.37 24.52 20.58
N ALA A 356 10.05 24.68 19.29
CA ALA A 356 9.01 23.94 18.63
C ALA A 356 9.60 23.06 17.54
N SER A 357 9.30 21.78 17.59
CA SER A 357 9.70 20.80 16.59
C SER A 357 8.49 20.22 15.86
N THR A 358 8.71 19.72 14.66
CA THR A 358 7.64 19.11 13.86
C THR A 358 7.11 17.82 14.48
N TYR A 359 7.96 17.01 15.14
CA TYR A 359 7.49 15.74 15.72
C TYR A 359 6.64 15.95 16.98
N ASN A 360 6.99 16.91 17.85
CA ASN A 360 6.18 17.26 19.02
C ASN A 360 4.81 17.85 18.61
N GLN A 361 4.79 18.71 17.57
CA GLN A 361 3.53 19.15 16.98
C GLN A 361 2.71 17.98 16.44
N GLY A 362 3.35 17.05 15.73
CA GLY A 362 2.70 15.89 15.12
C GLY A 362 2.06 14.98 16.15
N THR A 363 2.79 14.58 17.19
CA THR A 363 2.28 13.65 18.20
C THR A 363 1.18 14.24 19.06
N MET A 364 1.30 15.50 19.49
CA MET A 364 0.19 16.15 20.21
C MET A 364 -1.03 16.36 19.32
N LEU A 365 -0.86 16.61 18.01
CA LEU A 365 -1.96 16.61 17.04
C LEU A 365 -2.64 15.23 16.98
N GLY A 366 -1.85 14.15 16.95
CA GLY A 366 -2.31 12.77 16.96
C GLY A 366 -3.10 12.43 18.23
N GLY A 367 -2.55 12.78 19.38
CA GLY A 367 -3.22 12.61 20.69
C GLY A 367 -4.56 13.35 20.74
N ALA A 368 -4.58 14.63 20.34
CA ALA A 368 -5.80 15.42 20.28
C ALA A 368 -6.85 14.80 19.34
N LEU A 369 -6.45 14.37 18.15
CA LEU A 369 -7.35 13.74 17.18
C LEU A 369 -7.95 12.44 17.71
N LEU A 370 -7.15 11.56 18.31
CA LEU A 370 -7.59 10.28 18.84
C LEU A 370 -8.52 10.46 20.05
N LEU A 371 -8.21 11.39 20.96
CA LEU A 371 -9.06 11.72 22.10
C LEU A 371 -10.37 12.39 21.65
N TYR A 372 -10.34 13.24 20.63
CA TYR A 372 -11.56 13.77 20.01
C TYR A 372 -12.44 12.66 19.44
N LYS A 373 -11.83 11.73 18.70
CA LYS A 373 -12.58 10.58 18.13
C LYS A 373 -13.22 9.69 19.19
N HIS A 374 -12.60 9.59 20.36
CA HIS A 374 -13.11 8.76 21.46
C HIS A 374 -14.15 9.48 22.31
N TYR A 375 -13.85 10.70 22.78
CA TYR A 375 -14.68 11.44 23.76
C TYR A 375 -15.64 12.45 23.11
N GLY A 376 -15.37 12.92 21.89
CA GLY A 376 -16.17 13.94 21.21
C GLY A 376 -16.03 15.35 21.81
N ASP A 377 -15.06 15.60 22.69
CA ASP A 377 -14.88 16.91 23.32
C ASP A 377 -14.24 17.91 22.35
N GLU A 378 -14.95 19.01 22.09
CA GLU A 378 -14.56 20.07 21.16
C GLU A 378 -13.24 20.79 21.56
N GLN A 379 -12.78 20.64 22.79
CA GLN A 379 -11.47 21.17 23.19
C GLN A 379 -10.35 20.49 22.38
N TYR A 380 -10.39 19.16 22.23
CA TYR A 380 -9.37 18.43 21.47
C TYR A 380 -9.36 18.83 19.99
N LYS A 381 -10.53 18.99 19.38
CA LYS A 381 -10.64 19.47 18.00
C LYS A 381 -10.10 20.87 17.84
N THR A 382 -10.41 21.77 18.78
CA THR A 382 -9.92 23.15 18.79
C THR A 382 -8.40 23.19 18.92
N ASP A 383 -7.83 22.41 19.84
CA ASP A 383 -6.38 22.33 20.03
C ASP A 383 -5.72 21.71 18.79
N ALA A 384 -6.25 20.62 18.22
CA ALA A 384 -5.76 20.00 17.00
C ALA A 384 -5.73 21.00 15.82
N SER A 385 -6.78 21.79 15.64
CA SER A 385 -6.84 22.80 14.59
C SER A 385 -5.78 23.91 14.78
N ARG A 386 -5.49 24.30 16.00
CA ARG A 386 -4.44 25.28 16.32
C ARG A 386 -3.03 24.69 16.10
N ILE A 387 -2.82 23.43 16.52
CA ILE A 387 -1.53 22.74 16.34
C ILE A 387 -1.17 22.64 14.87
N ILE A 388 -2.10 22.17 14.02
CA ILE A 388 -1.83 22.03 12.58
C ILE A 388 -1.67 23.39 11.88
N ALA A 389 -2.43 24.41 12.30
CA ALA A 389 -2.30 25.79 11.80
C ALA A 389 -0.93 26.38 12.15
N TYR A 390 -0.45 26.17 13.39
CA TYR A 390 0.90 26.58 13.80
C TYR A 390 1.97 25.85 12.94
N ALA A 391 1.85 24.55 12.75
CA ALA A 391 2.78 23.78 11.92
C ALA A 391 2.85 24.33 10.48
N LYS A 392 1.70 24.57 9.86
CA LYS A 392 1.59 25.08 8.49
C LYS A 392 2.18 26.48 8.33
N THR A 393 2.05 27.35 9.33
CA THR A 393 2.49 28.75 9.26
C THR A 393 3.92 28.94 9.79
N ALA A 394 4.22 28.43 10.98
CA ALA A 394 5.46 28.70 11.68
C ALA A 394 6.61 27.76 11.31
N LEU A 395 6.31 26.50 10.88
CA LEU A 395 7.32 25.49 10.58
C LEU A 395 7.53 25.26 9.07
N CYS A 396 6.91 26.08 8.23
CA CYS A 396 7.08 26.06 6.78
C CYS A 396 7.93 27.24 6.27
N ASN A 397 8.42 27.09 5.04
CA ASN A 397 8.96 28.24 4.30
C ASN A 397 7.82 29.09 3.69
N SER A 398 8.17 30.11 2.90
CA SER A 398 7.21 31.00 2.23
C SER A 398 6.28 30.27 1.24
N ASP A 399 6.69 29.11 0.70
CA ASP A 399 5.91 28.30 -0.25
C ASP A 399 5.02 27.28 0.46
N GLY A 400 4.97 27.29 1.79
CA GLY A 400 4.18 26.35 2.60
C GLY A 400 4.81 24.96 2.74
N VAL A 401 6.07 24.78 2.33
CA VAL A 401 6.80 23.51 2.46
C VAL A 401 7.42 23.40 3.85
N VAL A 402 7.18 22.30 4.52
CA VAL A 402 7.72 22.03 5.87
C VAL A 402 9.24 22.01 5.82
N ARG A 403 9.85 22.91 6.62
CA ARG A 403 11.31 23.00 6.69
C ARG A 403 11.91 21.76 7.34
N VAL A 404 13.13 21.44 6.97
CA VAL A 404 13.94 20.49 7.71
C VAL A 404 14.28 21.07 9.08
N CYS A 405 14.34 20.19 10.10
CA CYS A 405 14.76 20.61 11.42
C CYS A 405 16.29 20.75 11.44
N GLN A 406 16.77 21.86 11.91
CA GLN A 406 18.20 22.18 12.04
C GLN A 406 19.02 21.75 10.78
N ASN A 407 19.97 20.82 10.95
CA ASN A 407 20.91 20.41 9.90
C ASN A 407 20.45 19.18 9.12
N ALA A 408 19.28 18.62 9.40
CA ALA A 408 18.79 17.35 8.84
C ALA A 408 19.72 16.15 9.13
N ASP A 409 20.42 16.18 10.25
CA ASP A 409 21.30 15.09 10.70
C ASP A 409 20.83 14.52 12.05
N GLY A 410 21.35 13.35 12.42
CA GLY A 410 20.97 12.65 13.64
C GLY A 410 19.45 12.50 13.74
N ASP A 411 18.89 12.76 14.90
CA ASP A 411 17.46 12.65 15.16
C ASP A 411 16.63 13.67 14.37
N PHE A 412 17.19 14.85 14.10
CA PHE A 412 16.47 15.93 13.41
C PHE A 412 16.05 15.60 11.98
N GLN A 413 16.69 14.62 11.37
CA GLN A 413 16.38 14.25 9.97
C GLN A 413 14.97 13.66 9.79
N GLY A 414 14.40 12.99 10.82
CA GLY A 414 13.13 12.26 10.71
C GLY A 414 11.89 13.01 11.19
N PHE A 415 12.04 14.07 11.99
CA PHE A 415 10.96 14.72 12.74
C PHE A 415 9.73 15.12 11.92
N LYS A 416 9.90 15.63 10.71
CA LYS A 416 8.77 16.12 9.92
C LYS A 416 7.91 15.04 9.28
N GLY A 417 8.40 13.80 9.17
CA GLY A 417 7.59 12.65 8.76
C GLY A 417 6.45 12.41 9.74
N ILE A 418 6.76 12.48 11.03
CA ILE A 418 5.79 12.31 12.12
C ILE A 418 4.67 13.36 12.02
N LEU A 419 5.03 14.63 11.78
CA LEU A 419 4.03 15.68 11.54
C LEU A 419 3.13 15.34 10.35
N MET A 420 3.70 14.91 9.23
CA MET A 420 2.93 14.64 8.00
C MET A 420 1.95 13.49 8.19
N ARG A 421 2.30 12.44 8.93
CA ARG A 421 1.40 11.34 9.27
C ARG A 421 0.15 11.83 9.98
N TYR A 422 0.32 12.53 11.08
CA TYR A 422 -0.83 13.00 11.88
C TYR A 422 -1.60 14.14 11.19
N ALA A 423 -0.93 14.97 10.40
CA ALA A 423 -1.60 15.95 9.55
C ALA A 423 -2.48 15.27 8.48
N GLY A 424 -2.00 14.18 7.87
CA GLY A 424 -2.78 13.35 6.93
C GLY A 424 -4.02 12.76 7.58
N LEU A 425 -3.87 12.18 8.78
CA LEU A 425 -4.98 11.63 9.55
C LEU A 425 -6.00 12.70 9.96
N TYR A 426 -5.53 13.89 10.36
CA TYR A 426 -6.38 15.04 10.67
C TYR A 426 -7.18 15.49 9.45
N ALA A 427 -6.49 15.75 8.34
CA ALA A 427 -7.12 16.23 7.12
C ALA A 427 -8.14 15.24 6.53
N ALA A 428 -7.85 13.93 6.62
CA ALA A 428 -8.76 12.87 6.21
C ALA A 428 -10.00 12.79 7.13
N HIS A 429 -9.80 12.86 8.45
CA HIS A 429 -10.90 12.76 9.41
C HIS A 429 -11.92 13.91 9.29
N PHE A 430 -11.42 15.14 9.17
CA PHE A 430 -12.28 16.32 9.04
C PHE A 430 -12.66 16.64 7.59
N ASN A 431 -12.19 15.87 6.62
CA ASN A 431 -12.32 16.13 5.18
C ASN A 431 -11.92 17.58 4.83
N ASP A 432 -10.81 18.03 5.41
CA ASP A 432 -10.34 19.41 5.31
C ASP A 432 -9.54 19.63 4.01
N ALA A 433 -10.17 20.23 3.03
CA ALA A 433 -9.60 20.46 1.70
C ALA A 433 -8.34 21.34 1.73
N GLU A 434 -8.24 22.30 2.66
CA GLU A 434 -7.07 23.19 2.79
C GLU A 434 -5.83 22.40 3.23
N TYR A 435 -5.97 21.55 4.26
CA TYR A 435 -4.87 20.74 4.73
C TYR A 435 -4.56 19.56 3.79
N GLN A 436 -5.56 18.99 3.13
CA GLN A 436 -5.33 18.01 2.05
C GLN A 436 -4.47 18.63 0.93
N ALA A 437 -4.81 19.84 0.46
CA ALA A 437 -4.03 20.55 -0.55
C ALA A 437 -2.61 20.88 -0.06
N TRP A 438 -2.44 21.27 1.21
CA TRP A 438 -1.13 21.53 1.79
C TRP A 438 -0.26 20.27 1.85
N ILE A 439 -0.82 19.12 2.24
CA ILE A 439 -0.12 17.84 2.27
C ILE A 439 0.28 17.42 0.84
N GLN A 440 -0.64 17.53 -0.12
CA GLN A 440 -0.38 17.27 -1.54
C GLN A 440 0.77 18.15 -2.07
N ALA A 441 0.77 19.44 -1.72
CA ALA A 441 1.82 20.36 -2.15
C ALA A 441 3.19 19.97 -1.58
N ASN A 442 3.25 19.51 -0.31
CA ASN A 442 4.50 19.05 0.31
C ASN A 442 5.03 17.76 -0.35
N ALA A 443 4.16 16.77 -0.56
CA ALA A 443 4.52 15.52 -1.24
C ALA A 443 5.00 15.80 -2.68
N PHE A 444 4.31 16.66 -3.40
CA PHE A 444 4.66 17.01 -4.78
C PHE A 444 5.96 17.80 -4.85
N HIS A 445 6.24 18.65 -3.87
CA HIS A 445 7.52 19.34 -3.78
C HIS A 445 8.68 18.37 -3.50
N ALA A 446 8.50 17.45 -2.55
CA ALA A 446 9.47 16.41 -2.26
C ALA A 446 9.75 15.54 -3.51
N TYR A 447 8.71 15.15 -4.24
CA TYR A 447 8.83 14.38 -5.48
C TYR A 447 9.60 15.13 -6.58
N ASN A 448 9.40 16.43 -6.73
CA ASN A 448 10.16 17.22 -7.73
C ASN A 448 11.66 17.29 -7.40
N ASN A 449 12.04 16.98 -6.17
CA ASN A 449 13.42 16.99 -5.69
C ASN A 449 14.05 15.60 -5.49
N ILE A 450 13.43 14.52 -5.97
CA ILE A 450 14.05 13.18 -5.98
C ILE A 450 15.21 13.09 -6.99
N ASN A 451 16.12 12.13 -6.81
CA ASN A 451 17.16 11.79 -7.80
C ASN A 451 16.61 10.90 -8.93
N SER A 452 17.48 10.47 -9.86
CA SER A 452 17.10 9.64 -11.01
C SER A 452 16.51 8.28 -10.61
N LYS A 453 16.91 7.75 -9.45
CA LYS A 453 16.41 6.48 -8.92
C LYS A 453 15.05 6.61 -8.19
N GLY A 454 14.51 7.81 -8.05
CA GLY A 454 13.28 8.05 -7.30
C GLY A 454 13.48 8.34 -5.81
N PHE A 455 14.73 8.45 -5.37
CA PHE A 455 15.09 8.67 -3.98
C PHE A 455 14.91 10.13 -3.56
N GLY A 456 14.28 10.36 -2.41
CA GLY A 456 14.19 11.65 -1.72
C GLY A 456 14.78 11.58 -0.33
N HIS A 457 15.25 12.71 0.20
CA HIS A 457 15.76 12.87 1.56
C HIS A 457 14.88 13.81 2.37
N SER A 458 15.24 14.08 3.65
CA SER A 458 14.44 14.97 4.51
C SER A 458 14.52 16.45 4.14
N ALA A 459 15.55 16.89 3.43
CA ALA A 459 15.69 18.29 3.00
C ALA A 459 14.90 18.55 1.70
N TRP A 460 13.57 18.51 1.76
CA TRP A 460 12.70 18.57 0.55
C TRP A 460 12.89 19.83 -0.31
N LEU A 461 13.44 20.90 0.25
CA LEU A 461 13.75 22.15 -0.46
C LEU A 461 15.06 22.08 -1.28
N THR A 462 15.68 20.90 -1.34
CA THR A 462 16.94 20.69 -2.05
C THR A 462 16.82 19.44 -2.91
N LYS A 463 17.30 19.51 -4.15
CA LYS A 463 17.35 18.37 -5.07
C LYS A 463 18.29 17.29 -4.50
N ALA A 464 17.81 16.07 -4.39
CA ALA A 464 18.63 14.92 -4.03
C ALA A 464 19.64 14.63 -5.14
N ASP A 465 20.91 14.50 -4.82
CA ASP A 465 21.97 14.16 -5.76
C ASP A 465 22.06 12.64 -5.97
N GLU A 466 22.81 12.24 -6.99
CA GLU A 466 22.97 10.83 -7.34
C GLU A 466 23.87 10.07 -6.35
N ASN A 467 24.62 10.77 -5.52
CA ASN A 467 25.47 10.21 -4.47
C ASN A 467 24.78 10.15 -3.10
N LEU A 468 23.49 10.51 -3.03
CA LEU A 468 22.67 10.47 -1.83
C LEU A 468 23.24 11.32 -0.67
N ARG A 469 23.71 12.55 -0.99
CA ARG A 469 24.25 13.45 0.03
C ARG A 469 23.45 14.73 0.17
N PHE A 470 23.39 15.25 1.40
CA PHE A 470 22.90 16.58 1.71
C PHE A 470 23.82 17.22 2.74
N GLY A 471 24.60 18.22 2.34
CA GLY A 471 25.64 18.78 3.19
C GLY A 471 26.63 17.69 3.64
N ASN A 472 26.75 17.50 4.92
CA ASN A 472 27.58 16.47 5.53
C ASN A 472 26.84 15.14 5.76
N VAL A 473 25.52 15.12 5.54
CA VAL A 473 24.71 13.92 5.76
C VAL A 473 24.84 12.97 4.56
N ASP A 474 25.15 11.72 4.85
CA ASP A 474 25.26 10.64 3.89
C ASP A 474 24.01 9.75 3.96
N TYR A 475 23.07 9.98 3.02
CA TYR A 475 21.85 9.17 2.90
C TYR A 475 22.08 7.79 2.25
N SER A 476 23.30 7.44 1.86
CA SER A 476 23.64 6.07 1.48
C SER A 476 23.78 5.15 2.70
N ALA A 477 24.03 5.71 3.88
CA ALA A 477 24.13 4.97 5.13
C ALA A 477 22.75 4.52 5.64
N SER A 478 22.67 3.30 6.18
CA SER A 478 21.42 2.75 6.73
C SER A 478 20.80 3.63 7.84
N GLY A 479 21.63 4.25 8.69
CA GLY A 479 21.17 5.17 9.72
C GLY A 479 20.36 6.37 9.22
N SER A 480 20.42 6.69 7.94
CA SER A 480 19.66 7.77 7.32
C SER A 480 18.29 7.33 6.78
N ALA A 481 17.90 6.06 6.93
CA ALA A 481 16.57 5.59 6.51
C ALA A 481 15.45 6.37 7.19
N PHE A 482 15.61 6.68 8.47
CA PHE A 482 14.66 7.50 9.22
C PHE A 482 14.46 8.90 8.60
N GLY A 483 15.53 9.55 8.18
CA GLY A 483 15.44 10.84 7.47
C GLY A 483 14.78 10.73 6.11
N ALA A 484 15.14 9.71 5.33
CA ALA A 484 14.58 9.45 4.02
C ALA A 484 13.08 9.07 4.08
N SER A 485 12.64 8.36 5.13
CA SER A 485 11.23 8.00 5.32
C SER A 485 10.31 9.21 5.38
N THR A 486 10.79 10.39 5.74
CA THR A 486 9.97 11.62 5.82
C THR A 486 9.30 11.97 4.49
N ALA A 487 10.03 11.86 3.38
CA ALA A 487 9.48 12.12 2.05
C ALA A 487 8.40 11.07 1.68
N ILE A 488 8.61 9.83 2.12
CA ILE A 488 7.68 8.73 1.89
C ILE A 488 6.43 8.90 2.74
N THR A 489 6.58 9.24 4.02
CA THR A 489 5.43 9.53 4.89
C THR A 489 4.59 10.70 4.35
N ALA A 490 5.23 11.76 3.83
CA ALA A 490 4.50 12.83 3.16
C ALA A 490 3.74 12.35 1.93
N ALA A 491 4.35 11.48 1.12
CA ALA A 491 3.72 10.87 -0.05
C ALA A 491 2.51 9.99 0.33
N CYS A 492 2.61 9.23 1.40
CA CYS A 492 1.51 8.40 1.92
C CYS A 492 0.40 9.26 2.55
N ALA A 493 0.76 10.31 3.28
CA ALA A 493 -0.19 11.22 3.94
C ALA A 493 -1.22 11.83 2.98
N THR A 494 -0.91 11.94 1.69
CA THR A 494 -1.83 12.46 0.65
C THR A 494 -3.10 11.61 0.47
N VAL A 495 -3.04 10.33 0.83
CA VAL A 495 -4.13 9.35 0.66
C VAL A 495 -4.26 8.42 1.86
N LEU A 496 -3.70 8.82 3.02
CA LEU A 496 -3.72 8.01 4.21
C LEU A 496 -5.17 7.74 4.65
N GLN A 497 -5.53 6.47 4.69
CA GLN A 497 -6.80 5.99 5.19
C GLN A 497 -6.52 5.05 6.35
N GLN A 498 -7.04 5.37 7.53
CA GLN A 498 -6.96 4.43 8.64
C GLN A 498 -7.70 3.13 8.29
N ARG A 499 -6.96 2.13 7.87
CA ARG A 499 -7.48 0.78 7.58
C ARG A 499 -7.53 -0.04 8.87
N MET A 500 -8.06 0.58 9.95
CA MET A 500 -8.15 -0.05 11.25
C MET A 500 -9.18 -1.18 11.25
N GLY A 501 -8.80 -2.33 11.80
CA GLY A 501 -9.75 -3.33 12.22
C GLY A 501 -10.49 -4.09 11.12
N GLN A 502 -9.83 -4.42 10.01
CA GLN A 502 -10.42 -5.36 9.06
C GLN A 502 -10.50 -6.78 9.64
N THR A 503 -9.51 -7.20 10.44
CA THR A 503 -9.50 -8.51 11.09
C THR A 503 -9.00 -8.38 12.54
N ILE A 504 -9.74 -8.93 13.47
CA ILE A 504 -9.40 -8.99 14.90
C ILE A 504 -9.34 -10.46 15.28
N SER A 505 -8.21 -10.90 15.83
CA SER A 505 -7.99 -12.30 16.21
C SER A 505 -7.92 -12.44 17.73
N TYR A 506 -8.41 -13.55 18.22
CA TYR A 506 -8.38 -13.93 19.65
C TYR A 506 -7.89 -15.37 19.77
N GLU A 507 -6.80 -15.57 20.50
CA GLU A 507 -6.21 -16.88 20.72
C GLU A 507 -7.05 -17.69 21.73
N ALA A 508 -7.19 -19.00 21.50
CA ALA A 508 -8.06 -19.83 22.34
C ALA A 508 -7.49 -20.02 23.76
N GLU A 509 -6.17 -20.03 23.91
CA GLU A 509 -5.54 -20.10 25.22
C GLU A 509 -5.78 -18.87 26.10
N ASP A 510 -6.08 -17.72 25.51
CA ASP A 510 -6.39 -16.48 26.23
C ASP A 510 -7.87 -16.36 26.57
N ALA A 511 -8.72 -17.21 25.99
CA ALA A 511 -10.15 -17.22 26.29
C ALA A 511 -10.47 -17.75 27.71
N GLN A 512 -11.59 -17.30 28.24
CA GLN A 512 -12.13 -17.87 29.48
C GLN A 512 -12.55 -19.33 29.21
N ARG A 513 -12.04 -20.24 30.01
CA ARG A 513 -12.33 -21.68 29.91
C ARG A 513 -13.20 -22.16 31.04
N THR A 514 -14.12 -23.05 30.75
CA THR A 514 -14.94 -23.73 31.79
C THR A 514 -14.98 -25.23 31.51
N GLY A 515 -15.25 -26.02 32.55
CA GLY A 515 -15.38 -27.46 32.44
C GLY A 515 -14.07 -28.16 32.02
N SER A 516 -14.17 -29.05 31.04
CA SER A 516 -13.03 -29.83 30.53
C SER A 516 -12.11 -29.10 29.54
N ALA A 517 -12.39 -27.83 29.25
CA ALA A 517 -11.57 -27.06 28.30
C ALA A 517 -10.14 -26.86 28.81
N SER A 518 -9.12 -27.34 28.10
CA SER A 518 -7.72 -27.35 28.51
C SER A 518 -6.77 -26.89 27.39
N VAL A 519 -5.72 -26.14 27.78
CA VAL A 519 -4.68 -25.66 26.86
C VAL A 519 -3.65 -26.75 26.64
N HIS A 520 -3.24 -26.89 25.39
CA HIS A 520 -2.15 -27.78 24.95
C HIS A 520 -1.13 -26.97 24.17
N VAL A 521 0.11 -27.45 24.17
CA VAL A 521 1.20 -26.88 23.37
C VAL A 521 1.45 -27.78 22.15
N ASP A 522 1.45 -27.20 20.97
CA ASP A 522 1.90 -27.88 19.75
C ASP A 522 3.42 -28.09 19.82
N GLY A 523 3.84 -29.35 19.85
CA GLY A 523 5.26 -29.73 19.93
C GLY A 523 6.07 -29.38 18.68
N ASN A 524 5.41 -29.07 17.55
CA ASN A 524 6.08 -28.75 16.29
C ASN A 524 6.32 -27.24 16.12
N THR A 525 5.32 -26.43 16.49
CA THR A 525 5.37 -24.97 16.28
C THR A 525 5.63 -24.18 17.58
N GLY A 526 5.40 -24.81 18.74
CA GLY A 526 5.39 -24.14 20.04
C GLY A 526 4.15 -23.28 20.29
N GLY A 527 3.22 -23.22 19.32
CA GLY A 527 1.91 -22.57 19.47
C GLY A 527 1.02 -23.32 20.46
N LYS A 528 -0.13 -22.74 20.80
CA LYS A 528 -1.05 -23.33 21.75
C LYS A 528 -2.44 -23.47 21.14
N TYR A 529 -3.18 -24.47 21.58
CA TYR A 529 -4.57 -24.69 21.20
C TYR A 529 -5.37 -25.19 22.42
N VAL A 530 -6.68 -25.18 22.31
CA VAL A 530 -7.57 -25.64 23.37
C VAL A 530 -8.39 -26.83 22.90
N SER A 531 -8.45 -27.88 23.72
CA SER A 531 -9.30 -29.06 23.53
C SER A 531 -10.38 -29.16 24.60
N GLY A 532 -11.19 -30.24 24.56
CA GLY A 532 -12.13 -30.60 25.60
C GLY A 532 -13.46 -29.85 25.59
N LEU A 533 -13.93 -29.43 24.40
CA LEU A 533 -15.23 -28.76 24.20
C LEU A 533 -16.37 -29.76 23.94
N ASP A 534 -16.11 -31.06 24.20
CA ASP A 534 -16.99 -32.17 23.84
C ASP A 534 -18.25 -32.28 24.73
N ASN A 535 -19.39 -32.69 24.15
CA ASN A 535 -20.63 -33.06 24.85
C ASN A 535 -21.12 -32.02 25.86
N GLY A 536 -20.82 -30.75 25.64
CA GLY A 536 -21.17 -29.65 26.55
C GLY A 536 -20.36 -29.62 27.85
N ASN A 537 -19.33 -30.48 27.99
CA ASN A 537 -18.52 -30.54 29.21
C ASN A 537 -17.49 -29.41 29.29
N GLY A 538 -17.14 -28.80 28.16
CA GLY A 538 -16.21 -27.68 28.09
C GLY A 538 -16.74 -26.54 27.23
N MET A 539 -16.25 -25.35 27.52
CA MET A 539 -16.62 -24.14 26.81
C MET A 539 -15.45 -23.15 26.75
N LEU A 540 -15.28 -22.48 25.62
CA LEU A 540 -14.45 -21.30 25.46
C LEU A 540 -15.34 -20.06 25.36
N ARG A 541 -15.00 -19.00 26.07
CA ARG A 541 -15.62 -17.70 25.95
C ARG A 541 -14.57 -16.65 25.68
N PHE A 542 -14.66 -16.06 24.49
CA PHE A 542 -13.87 -14.92 24.06
C PHE A 542 -14.62 -13.64 24.38
N ASN A 543 -14.00 -12.69 25.06
CA ASN A 543 -14.52 -11.35 25.22
C ASN A 543 -13.97 -10.52 24.04
N CYS A 544 -14.85 -10.12 23.15
CA CYS A 544 -14.49 -9.52 21.89
C CYS A 544 -14.82 -8.02 21.87
N GLN A 545 -13.91 -7.20 21.38
CA GLN A 545 -14.13 -5.78 21.14
C GLN A 545 -14.34 -5.56 19.65
N ILE A 546 -15.53 -5.14 19.26
CA ILE A 546 -15.90 -4.88 17.86
C ILE A 546 -15.73 -3.39 17.57
N PRO A 547 -14.84 -2.99 16.64
CA PRO A 547 -14.48 -1.58 16.41
C PRO A 547 -15.59 -0.76 15.76
N ALA A 548 -16.45 -1.37 14.96
CA ALA A 548 -17.54 -0.69 14.28
C ALA A 548 -18.69 -1.64 13.99
N GLU A 549 -19.90 -1.10 13.90
CA GLU A 549 -21.08 -1.87 13.51
C GLU A 549 -20.96 -2.32 12.04
N GLY A 550 -21.41 -3.54 11.73
CA GLY A 550 -21.45 -4.08 10.39
C GLY A 550 -21.45 -5.60 10.33
N ASP A 551 -21.34 -6.10 9.11
CA ASP A 551 -21.17 -7.52 8.84
C ASP A 551 -19.70 -7.94 9.02
N TYR A 552 -19.52 -9.10 9.62
CA TYR A 552 -18.21 -9.71 9.86
C TYR A 552 -18.20 -11.16 9.40
N LEU A 553 -17.04 -11.60 8.88
CA LEU A 553 -16.72 -13.02 8.77
C LEU A 553 -16.04 -13.44 10.07
N LEU A 554 -16.69 -14.32 10.84
CA LEU A 554 -16.10 -15.01 11.97
C LEU A 554 -15.43 -16.26 11.45
N ASP A 555 -14.13 -16.30 11.47
CA ASP A 555 -13.32 -17.47 11.16
C ASP A 555 -12.96 -18.18 12.46
N VAL A 556 -13.19 -19.49 12.52
CA VAL A 556 -12.73 -20.36 13.60
C VAL A 556 -11.63 -21.24 13.05
N TYR A 557 -10.44 -21.18 13.64
CA TYR A 557 -9.29 -21.97 13.30
C TYR A 557 -9.23 -23.20 14.20
N PHE A 558 -9.08 -24.38 13.60
CA PHE A 558 -9.28 -25.61 14.33
C PHE A 558 -8.41 -26.76 13.83
N LEU A 559 -8.26 -27.78 14.70
CA LEU A 559 -7.56 -29.03 14.44
C LEU A 559 -8.54 -30.19 14.61
N SER A 560 -8.71 -31.03 13.58
CA SER A 560 -9.62 -32.18 13.65
C SER A 560 -9.35 -33.23 12.57
N TYR A 561 -9.12 -34.48 12.96
CA TYR A 561 -9.03 -35.60 12.02
C TYR A 561 -10.35 -35.97 11.34
N GLN A 562 -11.48 -35.55 11.92
CA GLN A 562 -12.81 -35.88 11.42
C GLN A 562 -13.63 -34.60 11.29
N SER A 563 -14.57 -34.59 10.38
CA SER A 563 -15.53 -33.50 10.31
C SER A 563 -16.34 -33.47 11.61
N ARG A 564 -16.36 -32.31 12.31
CA ARG A 564 -17.04 -32.12 13.60
C ARG A 564 -17.85 -30.84 13.58
N ASN A 565 -18.92 -30.83 14.33
CA ASN A 565 -19.72 -29.63 14.54
C ASN A 565 -19.27 -28.86 15.77
N LEU A 566 -19.40 -27.56 15.70
CA LEU A 566 -19.18 -26.64 16.80
C LEU A 566 -20.39 -25.75 16.94
N GLN A 567 -20.93 -25.60 18.14
CA GLN A 567 -21.89 -24.55 18.42
C GLN A 567 -21.15 -23.26 18.73
N VAL A 568 -21.45 -22.24 17.95
CA VAL A 568 -20.90 -20.89 18.08
C VAL A 568 -22.01 -19.97 18.54
N THR A 569 -21.80 -19.26 19.66
CA THR A 569 -22.72 -18.24 20.14
C THR A 569 -22.02 -16.89 20.08
N VAL A 570 -22.56 -15.94 19.34
CA VAL A 570 -22.02 -14.57 19.24
C VAL A 570 -23.11 -13.61 19.71
N GLY A 571 -22.84 -12.91 20.81
CA GLY A 571 -23.88 -12.18 21.52
C GLY A 571 -25.07 -13.13 21.89
N ASP A 572 -26.27 -12.76 21.46
CA ASP A 572 -27.49 -13.55 21.73
C ASP A 572 -27.82 -14.60 20.65
N ARG A 573 -27.03 -14.70 19.58
CA ARG A 573 -27.31 -15.59 18.44
C ARG A 573 -26.45 -16.85 18.47
N LYS A 574 -27.10 -17.99 18.20
CA LYS A 574 -26.47 -19.32 18.15
C LYS A 574 -26.41 -19.83 16.72
N TYR A 575 -25.30 -20.42 16.38
CA TYR A 575 -25.01 -21.00 15.07
C TYR A 575 -24.40 -22.38 15.23
N THR A 576 -24.58 -23.24 14.23
CA THR A 576 -23.85 -24.50 14.12
C THR A 576 -22.84 -24.35 13.00
N LEU A 577 -21.56 -24.52 13.31
CA LEU A 577 -20.44 -24.44 12.37
C LEU A 577 -19.88 -25.83 12.16
N THR A 578 -19.80 -26.27 10.91
CA THR A 578 -19.14 -27.52 10.58
C THR A 578 -17.67 -27.26 10.32
N CYS A 579 -16.83 -27.94 11.07
CA CYS A 579 -15.36 -27.95 10.93
C CYS A 579 -14.96 -29.21 10.18
N PRO A 580 -14.57 -29.14 8.89
CA PRO A 580 -14.19 -30.31 8.11
C PRO A 580 -12.90 -30.96 8.63
N SER A 581 -12.61 -32.20 8.22
CA SER A 581 -11.36 -32.88 8.58
C SER A 581 -10.14 -32.14 7.98
N VAL A 582 -9.10 -31.98 8.78
CA VAL A 582 -7.80 -31.35 8.38
C VAL A 582 -6.61 -32.26 8.65
N SER A 583 -6.84 -33.53 8.95
CA SER A 583 -5.83 -34.57 9.14
C SER A 583 -4.84 -34.35 10.28
N THR A 584 -5.16 -33.49 11.25
CA THR A 584 -4.35 -33.25 12.43
C THR A 584 -5.20 -32.97 13.69
N TRP A 585 -4.67 -33.32 14.86
CA TRP A 585 -5.23 -32.97 16.17
C TRP A 585 -4.41 -31.94 16.93
N ASP A 586 -3.13 -31.79 16.60
CA ASP A 586 -2.12 -31.16 17.45
C ASP A 586 -1.05 -30.38 16.66
N ASN A 587 -1.16 -30.27 15.33
CA ASN A 587 -0.25 -29.50 14.51
C ASN A 587 -0.95 -28.24 13.95
N ILE A 588 -0.67 -27.08 14.54
CA ILE A 588 -1.23 -25.78 14.15
C ILE A 588 -0.83 -25.40 12.71
N ALA A 589 0.32 -25.85 12.22
CA ALA A 589 0.73 -25.58 10.85
C ALA A 589 -0.24 -26.16 9.80
N ASP A 590 -1.00 -27.19 10.16
CA ASP A 590 -1.97 -27.86 9.30
C ASP A 590 -3.42 -27.55 9.71
N GLU A 591 -3.66 -26.49 10.49
CA GLU A 591 -4.98 -26.10 10.97
C GLU A 591 -5.99 -25.85 9.84
N GLY A 592 -7.25 -26.13 10.12
CA GLY A 592 -8.38 -25.79 9.27
C GLY A 592 -9.02 -24.46 9.65
N LYS A 593 -9.80 -23.92 8.73
CA LYS A 593 -10.59 -22.72 8.95
C LYS A 593 -12.05 -22.97 8.56
N ALA A 594 -12.97 -22.60 9.44
CA ALA A 594 -14.39 -22.59 9.14
C ALA A 594 -14.97 -21.20 9.37
N THR A 595 -15.77 -20.71 8.44
CA THR A 595 -16.22 -19.31 8.39
C THR A 595 -17.73 -19.20 8.60
N LEU A 596 -18.14 -18.21 9.39
CA LEU A 596 -19.51 -17.85 9.64
C LEU A 596 -19.72 -16.34 9.44
N LYS A 597 -20.73 -15.94 8.68
CA LYS A 597 -21.09 -14.53 8.54
C LYS A 597 -21.97 -14.10 9.72
N VAL A 598 -21.59 -13.05 10.45
CA VAL A 598 -22.30 -12.49 11.61
C VAL A 598 -22.45 -10.98 11.46
N ASN A 599 -23.56 -10.43 11.91
CA ASN A 599 -23.77 -8.98 12.00
C ASN A 599 -23.57 -8.55 13.45
N LEU A 600 -22.67 -7.60 13.69
CA LEU A 600 -22.21 -7.17 15.01
C LEU A 600 -22.39 -5.66 15.18
N LYS A 601 -22.66 -5.24 16.40
CA LYS A 601 -22.63 -3.84 16.81
C LYS A 601 -21.23 -3.47 17.31
N ALA A 602 -20.87 -2.20 17.18
CA ALA A 602 -19.67 -1.66 17.82
C ALA A 602 -19.73 -1.84 19.35
N GLY A 603 -18.58 -2.05 19.97
CA GLY A 603 -18.44 -2.23 21.40
C GLY A 603 -18.14 -3.67 21.82
N GLN A 604 -18.31 -3.94 23.10
CA GLN A 604 -18.02 -5.25 23.67
C GLN A 604 -19.07 -6.30 23.27
N THR A 605 -18.63 -7.47 22.88
CA THR A 605 -19.45 -8.66 22.65
C THR A 605 -18.72 -9.90 23.16
N PHE A 606 -19.36 -11.05 23.09
CA PHE A 606 -18.69 -12.31 23.40
C PHE A 606 -18.95 -13.34 22.30
N CYS A 607 -17.97 -14.23 22.10
CA CYS A 607 -18.08 -15.41 21.29
C CYS A 607 -17.86 -16.64 22.17
N ILE A 608 -18.79 -17.58 22.14
CA ILE A 608 -18.72 -18.82 22.91
C ILE A 608 -18.65 -20.00 21.96
N LEU A 609 -17.69 -20.87 22.18
CA LEU A 609 -17.49 -22.12 21.45
C LEU A 609 -17.70 -23.32 22.37
N THR A 610 -18.54 -24.26 21.97
CA THR A 610 -18.80 -25.55 22.64
C THR A 610 -19.39 -26.53 21.64
N ASN A 611 -19.40 -27.80 21.97
CA ASN A 611 -20.25 -28.78 21.25
C ASN A 611 -21.13 -29.53 22.28
N PRO A 612 -22.41 -29.20 22.37
CA PRO A 612 -23.31 -29.82 23.36
C PRO A 612 -23.63 -31.30 23.04
N ASN A 613 -23.47 -31.71 21.80
CA ASN A 613 -23.92 -33.01 21.34
C ASN A 613 -22.84 -33.70 20.48
N GLY A 614 -21.76 -34.18 21.07
CA GLY A 614 -20.72 -34.91 20.40
C GLY A 614 -19.32 -34.33 20.58
N SER A 615 -18.37 -34.86 19.84
CA SER A 615 -16.99 -34.40 19.90
C SER A 615 -16.79 -33.10 19.16
N ALA A 616 -16.03 -32.18 19.78
CA ALA A 616 -15.63 -30.90 19.21
C ALA A 616 -14.25 -30.98 18.55
N PRO A 617 -13.91 -30.09 17.58
CA PRO A 617 -12.52 -29.87 17.17
C PRO A 617 -11.71 -29.21 18.30
N ASN A 618 -10.39 -29.31 18.25
CA ASN A 618 -9.50 -28.47 19.01
C ASN A 618 -9.44 -27.09 18.37
N ILE A 619 -9.35 -26.05 19.17
CA ILE A 619 -9.43 -24.65 18.70
C ILE A 619 -8.11 -23.96 18.93
N ASP A 620 -7.57 -23.35 17.85
CA ASP A 620 -6.38 -22.51 17.91
C ASP A 620 -6.77 -21.06 18.20
N LYS A 621 -7.63 -20.47 17.38
CA LYS A 621 -8.07 -19.06 17.51
C LYS A 621 -9.39 -18.80 16.81
N ILE A 622 -9.94 -17.63 17.07
CA ILE A 622 -11.01 -17.06 16.23
C ILE A 622 -10.55 -15.72 15.64
N SER A 623 -11.12 -15.34 14.52
CA SER A 623 -10.95 -13.98 14.00
C SER A 623 -12.25 -13.42 13.44
N PHE A 624 -12.47 -12.12 13.66
CA PHE A 624 -13.54 -11.36 13.04
C PHE A 624 -12.94 -10.47 11.95
N THR A 625 -13.26 -10.76 10.70
CA THR A 625 -12.91 -9.88 9.57
C THR A 625 -14.14 -9.07 9.21
N ARG A 626 -14.06 -7.74 9.37
CA ARG A 626 -15.15 -6.87 8.94
C ARG A 626 -15.34 -7.04 7.44
N VAL A 627 -16.55 -7.45 7.06
CA VAL A 627 -16.98 -7.27 5.69
C VAL A 627 -17.18 -5.76 5.55
N LEU A 628 -16.12 -5.07 5.16
CA LEU A 628 -16.36 -3.80 4.53
C LEU A 628 -17.24 -4.17 3.35
N GLU A 629 -18.51 -3.76 3.38
CA GLU A 629 -19.18 -3.58 2.11
C GLU A 629 -18.15 -2.78 1.32
N ALA A 630 -17.54 -3.40 0.31
CA ALA A 630 -17.05 -2.65 -0.81
C ALA A 630 -18.18 -1.66 -0.99
N GLN A 631 -17.90 -0.34 -0.85
CA GLN A 631 -18.93 0.59 -1.25
C GLN A 631 -19.37 0.00 -2.57
N ASP A 632 -20.60 -0.52 -2.56
CA ASP A 632 -21.23 -1.12 -3.72
C ASP A 632 -21.47 0.06 -4.65
N THR A 633 -20.39 0.62 -5.15
CA THR A 633 -20.36 1.52 -6.27
C THR A 633 -20.55 0.65 -7.50
N LYS A 634 -21.67 -0.08 -7.49
CA LYS A 634 -22.23 -0.60 -8.72
C LYS A 634 -22.70 0.60 -9.50
N THR A 635 -21.92 0.94 -10.49
CA THR A 635 -22.32 1.97 -11.41
C THR A 635 -23.09 1.30 -12.54
N LYS A 636 -24.38 1.53 -12.58
CA LYS A 636 -25.23 1.08 -13.69
C LYS A 636 -25.33 2.18 -14.72
N MET A 637 -25.01 1.84 -15.97
CA MET A 637 -25.12 2.72 -17.13
C MET A 637 -26.12 2.11 -18.09
N MET A 638 -27.11 2.87 -18.52
CA MET A 638 -28.11 2.44 -19.49
C MET A 638 -27.55 2.59 -20.91
N ALA A 639 -28.10 1.87 -21.88
CA ALA A 639 -27.69 2.01 -23.27
C ALA A 639 -27.79 3.46 -23.79
N GLY A 640 -28.72 4.25 -23.24
CA GLY A 640 -28.86 5.68 -23.55
C GLY A 640 -27.74 6.58 -23.01
N ASP A 641 -26.87 6.06 -22.09
CA ASP A 641 -25.71 6.76 -21.54
C ASP A 641 -24.45 6.52 -22.38
N ALA A 642 -24.54 5.71 -23.44
CA ALA A 642 -23.41 5.43 -24.30
C ALA A 642 -22.99 6.69 -25.08
N GLU A 643 -21.67 6.96 -25.13
CA GLU A 643 -21.11 8.08 -25.92
C GLU A 643 -21.20 7.85 -27.43
N VAL A 644 -21.09 6.59 -27.83
CA VAL A 644 -21.27 6.14 -29.20
C VAL A 644 -22.26 4.99 -29.20
N ALA A 645 -23.33 5.09 -29.99
CA ALA A 645 -24.31 4.05 -30.19
C ALA A 645 -24.66 3.98 -31.69
N GLU A 646 -23.91 3.18 -32.43
CA GLU A 646 -24.04 2.95 -33.86
C GLU A 646 -24.30 1.45 -34.13
N LYS A 647 -24.73 1.15 -35.35
CA LYS A 647 -24.92 -0.25 -35.74
C LYS A 647 -23.62 -1.03 -35.61
N GLY A 648 -23.62 -2.03 -34.73
CA GLY A 648 -22.48 -2.87 -34.47
C GLY A 648 -21.42 -2.29 -33.51
N MET A 649 -21.66 -1.10 -32.93
CA MET A 649 -20.73 -0.44 -32.02
C MET A 649 -21.48 0.30 -30.90
N MET A 650 -20.98 0.20 -29.67
CA MET A 650 -21.46 0.95 -28.51
C MET A 650 -20.28 1.21 -27.54
N SER A 651 -20.09 2.46 -27.11
CA SER A 651 -19.06 2.77 -26.13
C SER A 651 -19.60 3.49 -24.91
N PHE A 652 -19.04 3.16 -23.75
CA PHE A 652 -19.35 3.79 -22.47
C PHE A 652 -18.08 4.40 -21.89
N ALA A 653 -18.16 5.67 -21.47
CA ALA A 653 -17.13 6.27 -20.64
C ALA A 653 -17.43 5.99 -19.18
N TYR A 654 -16.43 5.52 -18.43
CA TYR A 654 -16.54 5.23 -17.02
C TYR A 654 -15.36 5.80 -16.24
N ASP A 655 -15.66 6.67 -15.28
CA ASP A 655 -14.65 7.22 -14.37
C ASP A 655 -14.48 6.27 -13.18
N ALA A 656 -13.48 5.40 -13.26
CA ALA A 656 -13.22 4.38 -12.24
C ALA A 656 -12.62 5.04 -10.99
N PRO A 657 -13.21 4.85 -9.80
CA PRO A 657 -12.71 5.45 -8.56
C PRO A 657 -11.32 4.96 -8.16
N GLN A 658 -10.94 3.78 -8.63
CA GLN A 658 -9.62 3.18 -8.38
C GLN A 658 -9.22 2.26 -9.53
N ALA A 659 -7.90 2.09 -9.75
CA ALA A 659 -7.39 1.09 -10.67
C ALA A 659 -7.66 -0.32 -10.13
N GLY A 660 -8.10 -1.25 -11.00
CA GLY A 660 -8.42 -2.59 -10.52
C GLY A 660 -9.11 -3.48 -11.55
N HIS A 661 -9.40 -4.71 -11.11
CA HIS A 661 -10.28 -5.62 -11.81
C HIS A 661 -11.72 -5.27 -11.52
N TYR A 662 -12.52 -5.20 -12.57
CA TYR A 662 -13.95 -4.91 -12.50
C TYR A 662 -14.74 -6.03 -13.16
N ARG A 663 -15.87 -6.32 -12.58
CA ARG A 663 -16.91 -7.12 -13.21
C ARG A 663 -17.87 -6.17 -13.92
N VAL A 664 -18.19 -6.47 -15.18
CA VAL A 664 -19.14 -5.75 -16.02
C VAL A 664 -20.30 -6.69 -16.34
N ASP A 665 -21.42 -6.55 -15.65
CA ASP A 665 -22.63 -7.32 -15.95
C ASP A 665 -23.39 -6.65 -17.09
N VAL A 666 -23.38 -7.26 -18.27
CA VAL A 666 -24.06 -6.76 -19.46
C VAL A 666 -25.47 -7.35 -19.52
N THR A 667 -26.49 -6.51 -19.34
CA THR A 667 -27.90 -6.91 -19.54
C THR A 667 -28.28 -6.70 -21.00
N TYR A 668 -28.71 -7.76 -21.66
CA TYR A 668 -28.98 -7.78 -23.10
C TYR A 668 -30.13 -8.71 -23.48
N LYS A 669 -30.63 -8.56 -24.71
CA LYS A 669 -31.47 -9.58 -25.38
C LYS A 669 -31.03 -9.76 -26.83
N HIS A 670 -31.17 -10.96 -27.35
CA HIS A 670 -30.89 -11.29 -28.74
C HIS A 670 -31.60 -12.59 -29.17
N SER A 671 -31.95 -12.64 -30.45
CA SER A 671 -32.61 -13.81 -31.05
C SER A 671 -31.64 -14.94 -31.46
N GLU A 672 -30.35 -14.62 -31.57
CA GLU A 672 -29.30 -15.53 -32.04
C GLU A 672 -28.06 -15.41 -31.11
N ASN A 673 -27.17 -16.41 -31.21
CA ASN A 673 -25.83 -16.27 -30.58
C ASN A 673 -25.01 -15.24 -31.33
N ARG A 674 -24.32 -14.37 -30.61
CA ARG A 674 -23.50 -13.31 -31.17
C ARG A 674 -22.09 -13.30 -30.57
N ASN A 675 -21.07 -13.27 -31.43
CA ASN A 675 -19.72 -12.91 -30.98
C ASN A 675 -19.64 -11.42 -30.80
N MET A 676 -19.35 -11.01 -29.59
CA MET A 676 -19.14 -9.61 -29.23
C MET A 676 -17.72 -9.41 -28.76
N TYR A 677 -17.14 -8.30 -29.10
CA TYR A 677 -15.78 -7.89 -28.72
C TYR A 677 -15.86 -6.72 -27.75
N LEU A 678 -15.10 -6.78 -26.69
CA LEU A 678 -14.93 -5.69 -25.73
C LEU A 678 -13.49 -5.23 -25.74
N ALA A 679 -13.26 -3.97 -26.08
CA ALA A 679 -12.00 -3.29 -25.87
C ALA A 679 -12.12 -2.31 -24.68
N VAL A 680 -11.08 -2.18 -23.89
CA VAL A 680 -10.98 -1.22 -22.79
C VAL A 680 -9.85 -0.27 -23.14
N ASN A 681 -10.18 1.02 -23.24
CA ASN A 681 -9.25 2.04 -23.69
C ASN A 681 -8.67 1.64 -25.09
N ASP A 682 -7.35 1.68 -25.25
CA ASP A 682 -6.67 1.32 -26.49
C ASP A 682 -6.17 -0.15 -26.53
N ALA A 683 -6.63 -1.01 -25.59
CA ALA A 683 -6.21 -2.40 -25.53
C ALA A 683 -6.89 -3.25 -26.62
N ASP A 684 -6.25 -4.36 -26.99
CA ASP A 684 -6.81 -5.34 -27.92
C ASP A 684 -8.16 -5.87 -27.42
N ALA A 685 -9.13 -5.94 -28.33
CA ALA A 685 -10.47 -6.37 -28.00
C ALA A 685 -10.55 -7.88 -27.67
N SER A 686 -11.16 -8.23 -26.56
CA SER A 686 -11.45 -9.60 -26.17
C SER A 686 -12.81 -10.07 -26.70
N MET A 687 -12.86 -11.28 -27.30
CA MET A 687 -14.08 -11.86 -27.86
C MET A 687 -14.84 -12.66 -26.81
N THR A 688 -16.15 -12.43 -26.72
CA THR A 688 -17.07 -13.20 -25.88
C THR A 688 -18.34 -13.55 -26.65
N VAL A 689 -18.84 -14.78 -26.46
CA VAL A 689 -20.09 -15.22 -27.08
C VAL A 689 -21.28 -14.81 -26.20
N PHE A 690 -22.18 -14.02 -26.76
CA PHE A 690 -23.46 -13.70 -26.16
C PHE A 690 -24.52 -14.65 -26.71
N ALA A 691 -24.98 -15.54 -25.84
CA ALA A 691 -25.97 -16.57 -26.24
C ALA A 691 -27.32 -15.94 -26.57
N THR A 692 -28.07 -16.58 -27.45
CA THR A 692 -29.48 -16.19 -27.70
C THR A 692 -30.27 -16.21 -26.40
N THR A 693 -31.11 -15.23 -26.20
CA THR A 693 -31.99 -15.11 -25.04
C THR A 693 -33.44 -15.49 -25.34
N GLY A 694 -33.71 -15.88 -26.58
CA GLY A 694 -35.09 -16.19 -27.03
C GLY A 694 -36.00 -14.95 -26.93
N GLY A 695 -35.46 -13.74 -27.00
CA GLY A 695 -36.18 -12.47 -26.86
C GLY A 695 -36.43 -12.03 -25.43
N MET A 696 -36.02 -12.79 -24.41
CA MET A 696 -36.04 -12.38 -23.01
C MET A 696 -34.75 -11.64 -22.65
N LYS A 697 -34.76 -10.94 -21.55
CA LYS A 697 -33.53 -10.31 -21.00
C LYS A 697 -32.65 -11.35 -20.32
N ALA A 698 -31.35 -11.27 -20.54
CA ALA A 698 -30.33 -12.04 -19.82
C ALA A 698 -29.22 -11.12 -19.38
N SER A 699 -28.46 -11.53 -18.37
CA SER A 699 -27.26 -10.83 -17.94
C SER A 699 -26.03 -11.73 -18.15
N ARG A 700 -24.95 -11.15 -18.64
CA ARG A 700 -23.67 -11.84 -18.81
C ARG A 700 -22.53 -11.05 -18.16
N PRO A 701 -21.79 -11.64 -17.20
CA PRO A 701 -20.63 -11.01 -16.62
C PRO A 701 -19.44 -11.06 -17.59
N LEU A 702 -18.73 -9.95 -17.68
CA LEU A 702 -17.42 -9.79 -18.28
C LEU A 702 -16.46 -9.28 -17.22
N PHE A 703 -15.18 -9.53 -17.40
CA PHE A 703 -14.15 -9.10 -16.47
C PHE A 703 -13.15 -8.22 -17.22
N VAL A 704 -12.89 -7.03 -16.69
CA VAL A 704 -12.02 -6.03 -17.31
C VAL A 704 -11.06 -5.46 -16.28
N THR A 705 -9.94 -4.96 -16.76
CA THR A 705 -9.01 -4.16 -15.95
C THR A 705 -9.18 -2.70 -16.31
N LEU A 706 -9.46 -1.86 -15.32
CA LEU A 706 -9.64 -0.42 -15.51
C LEU A 706 -8.52 0.34 -14.78
N GLN A 707 -8.07 1.45 -15.37
CA GLN A 707 -7.22 2.41 -14.69
C GLN A 707 -8.07 3.34 -13.81
N LYS A 708 -7.47 3.95 -12.80
CA LYS A 708 -8.13 5.00 -12.03
C LYS A 708 -8.41 6.20 -12.93
N GLY A 709 -9.61 6.79 -12.84
CA GLY A 709 -10.04 7.86 -13.70
C GLY A 709 -10.76 7.37 -14.96
N GLY A 710 -10.73 8.15 -16.03
CA GLY A 710 -11.47 7.90 -17.26
C GLY A 710 -11.05 6.61 -17.97
N ASN A 711 -12.04 5.78 -18.28
CA ASN A 711 -11.89 4.56 -19.10
C ASN A 711 -13.00 4.54 -20.16
N THR A 712 -12.69 3.96 -21.32
CA THR A 712 -13.65 3.70 -22.38
C THR A 712 -13.87 2.19 -22.53
N LEU A 713 -15.12 1.74 -22.45
CA LEU A 713 -15.50 0.37 -22.72
C LEU A 713 -16.18 0.31 -24.07
N LEU A 714 -15.51 -0.20 -25.09
CA LEU A 714 -16.02 -0.26 -26.46
C LEU A 714 -16.50 -1.69 -26.79
N PHE A 715 -17.79 -1.83 -26.99
CA PHE A 715 -18.42 -3.05 -27.47
C PHE A 715 -18.59 -3.00 -28.98
N THR A 716 -18.16 -4.07 -29.68
CA THR A 716 -18.35 -4.19 -31.13
C THR A 716 -18.82 -5.60 -31.52
N ALA A 717 -19.66 -5.70 -32.56
CA ALA A 717 -20.03 -6.96 -33.15
C ALA A 717 -20.43 -6.77 -34.64
N THR A 718 -20.35 -7.85 -35.41
CA THR A 718 -20.75 -7.84 -36.83
C THR A 718 -21.80 -8.93 -37.05
N PRO A 719 -22.91 -8.61 -37.71
CA PRO A 719 -23.31 -7.36 -38.38
C PRO A 719 -23.86 -6.31 -37.42
N ASP A 720 -24.28 -6.64 -36.22
CA ASP A 720 -24.84 -5.75 -35.21
C ASP A 720 -24.62 -6.29 -33.80
N LEU A 721 -24.66 -5.42 -32.79
CA LEU A 721 -24.63 -5.78 -31.37
C LEU A 721 -25.94 -6.47 -30.96
N PRO A 722 -25.91 -7.37 -29.94
CA PRO A 722 -27.11 -7.68 -29.16
C PRO A 722 -27.76 -6.39 -28.68
N GLU A 723 -29.09 -6.40 -28.47
CA GLU A 723 -29.75 -5.26 -27.84
C GLU A 723 -29.29 -5.16 -26.38
N ILE A 724 -28.22 -4.36 -26.13
CA ILE A 724 -27.72 -4.06 -24.79
C ILE A 724 -28.70 -3.10 -24.14
N GLU A 725 -29.18 -3.41 -22.94
CA GLU A 725 -30.05 -2.54 -22.15
C GLU A 725 -29.23 -1.70 -21.17
N SER A 726 -28.27 -2.33 -20.50
CA SER A 726 -27.40 -1.69 -19.53
C SER A 726 -26.12 -2.50 -19.29
N ILE A 727 -25.12 -1.81 -18.80
CA ILE A 727 -23.95 -2.41 -18.16
C ILE A 727 -23.91 -2.01 -16.68
N GLU A 728 -23.49 -2.92 -15.82
CA GLU A 728 -23.30 -2.64 -14.39
C GLU A 728 -21.87 -3.00 -14.02
N LEU A 729 -21.09 -2.01 -13.56
CA LEU A 729 -19.71 -2.20 -13.17
C LEU A 729 -19.60 -2.36 -11.65
N SER A 730 -18.86 -3.36 -11.21
CA SER A 730 -18.49 -3.58 -9.81
C SER A 730 -17.00 -3.81 -9.69
N PHE A 731 -16.36 -3.13 -8.74
CA PHE A 731 -14.96 -3.34 -8.42
C PHE A 731 -14.76 -4.70 -7.75
N LEU A 732 -13.75 -5.46 -8.17
CA LEU A 732 -13.42 -6.77 -7.61
C LEU A 732 -12.12 -6.74 -6.77
N ALA A 733 -11.06 -6.18 -7.33
CA ALA A 733 -9.74 -6.20 -6.71
C ALA A 733 -8.82 -5.14 -7.31
N PRO A 734 -7.82 -4.62 -6.56
CA PRO A 734 -6.76 -3.79 -7.12
C PRO A 734 -5.95 -4.52 -8.20
N VAL A 735 -5.36 -3.79 -9.16
CA VAL A 735 -4.47 -4.31 -10.19
C VAL A 735 -3.11 -3.68 -10.12
N PRO A 736 -2.14 -4.43 -10.58
CA PRO A 736 -2.00 -5.89 -10.54
C PRO A 736 -1.43 -6.31 -9.19
N ASP A 737 -1.83 -7.45 -8.69
CA ASP A 737 -1.17 -8.06 -7.54
C ASP A 737 0.22 -8.58 -7.96
N VAL A 738 1.16 -7.67 -8.09
CA VAL A 738 2.56 -7.96 -8.37
C VAL A 738 3.26 -8.30 -7.07
N MET A 739 3.94 -9.44 -7.05
CA MET A 739 4.78 -9.88 -5.95
C MET A 739 6.21 -10.02 -6.45
N GLU A 740 7.11 -9.20 -5.92
CA GLU A 740 8.52 -9.30 -6.23
C GLU A 740 9.08 -10.62 -5.70
N ALA A 741 9.91 -11.28 -6.47
CA ALA A 741 10.36 -12.62 -6.14
C ALA A 741 11.22 -12.66 -4.86
N GLU A 742 11.99 -11.63 -4.60
CA GLU A 742 12.79 -11.52 -3.37
C GLU A 742 12.00 -11.49 -2.08
N PHE A 743 10.68 -11.28 -2.15
CA PHE A 743 9.78 -11.32 -0.98
C PHE A 743 9.10 -12.69 -0.81
N ALA A 744 9.35 -13.66 -1.70
CA ALA A 744 8.85 -15.01 -1.54
C ALA A 744 9.51 -15.69 -0.33
N SER A 745 8.77 -16.58 0.33
CA SER A 745 9.34 -17.52 1.27
C SER A 745 10.18 -18.54 0.50
N THR A 746 11.46 -18.65 0.81
CA THR A 746 12.40 -19.54 0.11
C THR A 746 12.80 -20.74 0.97
N LYS A 747 12.99 -21.90 0.32
CA LYS A 747 13.47 -23.12 0.94
C LYS A 747 14.75 -23.59 0.25
N GLY A 748 15.61 -24.30 0.99
CA GLY A 748 16.81 -24.94 0.48
C GLY A 748 17.89 -23.94 0.02
N GLN A 749 18.37 -24.08 -1.22
CA GLN A 749 19.47 -23.28 -1.78
C GLN A 749 18.99 -22.03 -2.53
N VAL A 750 17.68 -21.76 -2.54
CA VAL A 750 17.14 -20.59 -3.24
C VAL A 750 17.72 -19.33 -2.64
N ALA A 751 18.27 -18.46 -3.48
CA ALA A 751 18.97 -17.27 -3.04
C ALA A 751 18.46 -16.01 -3.77
N VAL A 752 18.38 -14.90 -3.05
CA VAL A 752 18.19 -13.58 -3.62
C VAL A 752 19.51 -13.06 -4.21
N ALA A 753 19.49 -12.60 -5.44
CA ALA A 753 20.63 -11.99 -6.11
C ALA A 753 20.27 -10.58 -6.60
N LYS A 754 21.27 -9.79 -6.95
CA LYS A 754 21.09 -8.40 -7.43
C LYS A 754 21.32 -8.31 -8.93
N ASP A 755 20.46 -7.58 -9.63
CA ASP A 755 20.64 -7.11 -10.99
C ASP A 755 19.93 -5.76 -11.13
N THR A 756 20.61 -4.76 -11.63
CA THR A 756 20.06 -3.39 -11.77
C THR A 756 18.91 -3.28 -12.77
N HIS A 757 18.73 -4.29 -13.63
CA HIS A 757 17.63 -4.38 -14.58
C HIS A 757 16.44 -5.19 -14.08
N ALA A 758 16.59 -5.88 -12.94
CA ALA A 758 15.48 -6.58 -12.29
C ALA A 758 14.55 -5.59 -11.60
N SER A 759 13.28 -5.94 -11.52
CA SER A 759 12.30 -5.21 -10.73
C SER A 759 12.75 -5.16 -9.25
N GLY A 760 12.71 -3.98 -8.63
CA GLY A 760 13.28 -3.81 -7.29
C GLY A 760 14.81 -4.00 -7.19
N GLY A 761 15.50 -4.20 -8.32
CA GLY A 761 16.96 -4.42 -8.36
C GLY A 761 17.40 -5.80 -7.87
N LYS A 762 16.49 -6.76 -7.68
CA LYS A 762 16.74 -8.09 -7.13
C LYS A 762 15.91 -9.15 -7.84
N TYR A 763 16.33 -10.40 -7.72
CA TYR A 763 15.65 -11.56 -8.28
C TYR A 763 15.98 -12.83 -7.49
N LEU A 764 15.20 -13.89 -7.68
CA LEU A 764 15.49 -15.23 -7.16
C LEU A 764 16.26 -16.08 -8.15
N ARG A 765 17.26 -16.78 -7.64
CA ARG A 765 18.01 -17.80 -8.37
C ARG A 765 18.09 -19.10 -7.57
N ASP A 766 18.57 -20.14 -8.22
CA ASP A 766 18.78 -21.46 -7.62
C ASP A 766 17.50 -22.15 -7.14
N ILE A 767 16.34 -21.76 -7.68
CA ILE A 767 15.10 -22.48 -7.50
C ILE A 767 15.22 -23.83 -8.27
N GLY A 768 14.69 -24.91 -7.70
CA GLY A 768 14.74 -26.26 -8.29
C GLY A 768 16.04 -27.00 -8.03
N ASN A 769 16.31 -28.06 -8.81
CA ASN A 769 17.38 -29.03 -8.57
C ASN A 769 17.24 -29.72 -7.19
N GLY A 770 16.02 -30.10 -6.86
CA GLY A 770 15.63 -30.77 -5.62
C GLY A 770 14.28 -30.28 -5.10
N ALA A 771 13.50 -31.15 -4.50
CA ALA A 771 12.14 -30.89 -4.03
C ALA A 771 12.09 -29.79 -2.95
N ASP A 772 13.19 -29.58 -2.21
CA ASP A 772 13.27 -28.56 -1.16
C ASP A 772 13.75 -27.19 -1.64
N ASN A 773 14.17 -27.05 -2.90
CA ASN A 773 14.63 -25.76 -3.42
C ASN A 773 13.47 -25.03 -4.09
N THR A 774 12.60 -24.44 -3.28
CA THR A 774 11.36 -23.82 -3.73
C THR A 774 11.23 -22.36 -3.32
N ALA A 775 10.52 -21.58 -4.14
CA ALA A 775 10.03 -20.24 -3.80
C ALA A 775 8.52 -20.28 -3.65
N THR A 776 8.00 -19.72 -2.56
CA THR A 776 6.59 -19.80 -2.21
C THR A 776 6.02 -18.39 -2.00
N PHE A 777 4.91 -18.09 -2.68
CA PHE A 777 4.19 -16.83 -2.60
C PHE A 777 2.85 -17.06 -1.93
N ARG A 778 2.51 -16.22 -0.99
CA ARG A 778 1.17 -16.17 -0.41
C ARG A 778 0.34 -15.12 -1.14
N TYR A 779 -0.83 -15.51 -1.63
CA TYR A 779 -1.75 -14.64 -2.33
C TYR A 779 -3.18 -14.79 -1.79
N ASP A 780 -3.78 -13.67 -1.37
CA ASP A 780 -5.16 -13.64 -0.90
C ASP A 780 -6.08 -13.27 -2.08
N ALA A 781 -6.59 -14.28 -2.79
CA ALA A 781 -7.45 -14.06 -3.94
C ALA A 781 -8.81 -13.49 -3.53
N PRO A 782 -9.27 -12.38 -4.14
CA PRO A 782 -10.54 -11.74 -3.80
C PRO A 782 -11.74 -12.64 -4.07
N VAL A 783 -11.67 -13.45 -5.13
CA VAL A 783 -12.69 -14.43 -5.51
C VAL A 783 -12.02 -15.73 -5.94
N GLY A 784 -12.70 -16.86 -5.79
CA GLY A 784 -12.26 -18.14 -6.37
C GLY A 784 -12.46 -18.15 -7.88
N GLY A 785 -11.47 -18.63 -8.65
CA GLY A 785 -11.57 -18.64 -10.10
C GLY A 785 -10.30 -19.05 -10.81
N ARG A 786 -10.31 -18.92 -12.15
CA ARG A 786 -9.12 -19.07 -12.96
C ARG A 786 -8.36 -17.74 -13.02
N TYR A 787 -7.09 -17.82 -12.74
CA TYR A 787 -6.17 -16.69 -12.79
C TYR A 787 -5.08 -16.94 -13.82
N GLU A 788 -4.63 -15.86 -14.46
CA GLU A 788 -3.39 -15.84 -15.18
C GLU A 788 -2.27 -15.47 -14.22
N LEU A 789 -1.35 -16.39 -13.98
CA LEU A 789 -0.09 -16.14 -13.28
C LEU A 789 0.96 -15.78 -14.30
N GLN A 790 1.37 -14.55 -14.33
CA GLN A 790 2.46 -14.03 -15.14
C GLN A 790 3.75 -14.11 -14.32
N ILE A 791 4.76 -14.79 -14.84
CA ILE A 791 6.06 -14.96 -14.21
C ILE A 791 7.08 -14.22 -15.07
N THR A 792 7.63 -13.13 -14.54
CA THR A 792 8.76 -12.41 -15.15
C THR A 792 10.04 -13.16 -14.81
N TYR A 793 10.76 -13.58 -15.84
CA TYR A 793 11.93 -14.46 -15.69
C TYR A 793 13.01 -14.15 -16.74
N PHE A 794 14.21 -14.65 -16.48
CA PHE A 794 15.30 -14.66 -17.46
C PHE A 794 16.16 -15.91 -17.31
N SER A 795 16.70 -16.38 -18.45
CA SER A 795 17.49 -17.61 -18.52
C SER A 795 18.31 -17.65 -19.81
N ALA A 796 19.58 -18.03 -19.75
CA ALA A 796 20.39 -18.19 -20.97
C ALA A 796 19.95 -19.39 -21.83
N GLN A 797 19.17 -20.31 -21.31
CA GLN A 797 18.72 -21.52 -21.98
C GLN A 797 17.30 -21.91 -21.55
N ASN A 798 16.65 -22.79 -22.32
CA ASN A 798 15.34 -23.34 -21.95
C ASN A 798 15.43 -24.05 -20.60
N ARG A 799 14.47 -23.79 -19.73
CA ARG A 799 14.35 -24.42 -18.40
C ARG A 799 12.89 -24.80 -18.15
N GLN A 800 12.70 -25.80 -17.29
CA GLN A 800 11.36 -26.15 -16.81
C GLN A 800 11.17 -25.64 -15.39
N MET A 801 9.93 -25.26 -15.09
CA MET A 801 9.51 -24.90 -13.75
C MET A 801 8.08 -25.37 -13.54
N PHE A 802 7.79 -25.96 -12.38
CA PHE A 802 6.42 -26.24 -11.99
C PHE A 802 5.86 -25.07 -11.17
N VAL A 803 4.57 -24.88 -11.34
CA VAL A 803 3.71 -24.08 -10.47
C VAL A 803 2.80 -25.05 -9.71
N MET A 804 2.75 -24.93 -8.40
CA MET A 804 1.89 -25.70 -7.52
C MET A 804 1.07 -24.75 -6.65
N VAL A 805 -0.24 -24.95 -6.62
CA VAL A 805 -1.15 -24.13 -5.81
C VAL A 805 -1.70 -24.96 -4.67
N ASN A 806 -1.60 -24.48 -3.43
CA ASN A 806 -2.17 -25.07 -2.22
C ASN A 806 -1.79 -26.58 -2.05
N ASN A 807 -0.54 -26.92 -2.29
CA ASN A 807 -0.03 -28.30 -2.27
C ASN A 807 -0.79 -29.26 -3.21
N GLY A 808 -1.46 -28.75 -4.25
CA GLY A 808 -2.15 -29.54 -5.26
C GLY A 808 -1.22 -30.13 -6.32
N ALA A 809 -1.75 -30.43 -7.48
CA ALA A 809 -0.97 -30.97 -8.59
C ALA A 809 0.05 -29.95 -9.11
N LYS A 810 1.26 -30.41 -9.45
CA LYS A 810 2.30 -29.61 -10.10
C LYS A 810 1.95 -29.41 -11.58
N THR A 811 1.82 -28.17 -12.02
CA THR A 811 1.70 -27.79 -13.42
C THR A 811 3.06 -27.38 -13.94
N THR A 812 3.71 -28.20 -14.75
CA THR A 812 5.04 -27.90 -15.30
C THR A 812 4.93 -27.16 -16.62
N ALA A 813 5.67 -26.07 -16.75
CA ALA A 813 5.77 -25.27 -17.97
C ALA A 813 7.23 -25.15 -18.42
N VAL A 814 7.42 -25.04 -19.75
CA VAL A 814 8.72 -24.73 -20.36
C VAL A 814 8.87 -23.22 -20.43
N PHE A 815 9.98 -22.72 -19.94
CA PHE A 815 10.42 -21.34 -20.00
C PHE A 815 11.54 -21.25 -21.02
N GLU A 816 11.27 -20.60 -22.12
CA GLU A 816 12.23 -20.46 -23.21
C GLU A 816 13.44 -19.63 -22.78
N GLY A 817 14.60 -19.96 -23.30
CA GLY A 817 15.82 -19.19 -23.02
C GLY A 817 15.71 -17.76 -23.54
N THR A 818 16.00 -16.79 -22.70
CA THR A 818 16.00 -15.36 -23.04
C THR A 818 17.38 -14.87 -23.54
N GLY A 819 18.35 -15.80 -23.65
CA GLY A 819 19.68 -15.52 -24.16
C GLY A 819 20.69 -15.01 -23.12
N SER A 820 20.27 -14.73 -21.90
CA SER A 820 21.16 -14.21 -20.85
C SER A 820 20.71 -14.63 -19.45
N TRP A 821 21.68 -14.62 -18.51
CA TRP A 821 21.44 -14.74 -17.07
C TRP A 821 21.36 -13.35 -16.38
N SER A 822 21.10 -12.29 -17.13
CA SER A 822 20.85 -10.94 -16.60
C SER A 822 19.42 -10.52 -16.88
N ALA A 823 18.85 -9.78 -15.95
CA ALA A 823 17.48 -9.28 -16.01
C ALA A 823 17.23 -8.31 -17.20
N VAL A 824 18.30 -7.82 -17.86
CA VAL A 824 18.18 -7.05 -19.12
C VAL A 824 17.44 -7.83 -20.21
N SER A 825 17.48 -9.16 -20.17
CA SER A 825 16.78 -10.05 -21.10
C SER A 825 15.48 -10.62 -20.55
N ALA A 826 14.95 -10.08 -19.45
CA ALA A 826 13.75 -10.61 -18.80
C ALA A 826 12.54 -10.57 -19.74
N THR A 827 11.73 -11.61 -19.66
CA THR A 827 10.47 -11.77 -20.38
C THR A 827 9.41 -12.33 -19.47
N VAL A 828 8.16 -12.39 -19.93
CA VAL A 828 7.02 -12.88 -19.16
C VAL A 828 6.53 -14.21 -19.71
N LYS A 829 6.25 -15.16 -18.83
CA LYS A 829 5.55 -16.42 -19.12
C LYS A 829 4.24 -16.46 -18.34
N SER A 830 3.14 -16.62 -19.05
CA SER A 830 1.83 -16.83 -18.45
C SER A 830 1.57 -18.31 -18.19
N VAL A 831 1.05 -18.62 -17.01
CA VAL A 831 0.57 -19.95 -16.58
C VAL A 831 -0.83 -19.78 -16.00
N GLU A 832 -1.79 -20.60 -16.44
CA GLU A 832 -3.13 -20.57 -15.87
C GLU A 832 -3.15 -21.34 -14.56
N VAL A 833 -3.70 -20.75 -13.50
CA VAL A 833 -3.86 -21.36 -12.18
C VAL A 833 -5.29 -21.18 -11.67
N THR A 834 -5.78 -22.14 -10.90
CA THR A 834 -7.08 -22.03 -10.23
C THR A 834 -6.85 -21.71 -8.76
N LEU A 835 -7.38 -20.58 -8.30
CA LEU A 835 -7.30 -20.13 -6.92
C LEU A 835 -8.67 -20.25 -6.24
N LYS A 836 -8.66 -20.53 -4.94
CA LYS A 836 -9.85 -20.40 -4.08
C LYS A 836 -9.95 -18.95 -3.60
N SER A 837 -11.14 -18.51 -3.21
CA SER A 837 -11.28 -17.22 -2.50
C SER A 837 -10.50 -17.26 -1.18
N GLY A 838 -9.84 -16.16 -0.84
CA GLY A 838 -8.96 -16.03 0.33
C GLY A 838 -7.54 -16.53 0.06
N THR A 839 -6.86 -16.98 1.11
CA THR A 839 -5.42 -17.32 1.05
C THR A 839 -5.13 -18.52 0.16
N ASN A 840 -4.20 -18.33 -0.77
CA ASN A 840 -3.59 -19.36 -1.61
C ASN A 840 -2.08 -19.32 -1.47
N ILE A 841 -1.47 -20.50 -1.58
CA ILE A 841 -0.03 -20.69 -1.56
C ILE A 841 0.41 -21.12 -2.95
N ILE A 842 1.23 -20.32 -3.60
CA ILE A 842 1.77 -20.58 -4.94
C ILE A 842 3.23 -20.93 -4.81
N THR A 843 3.62 -22.14 -5.16
CA THR A 843 4.99 -22.64 -5.04
C THR A 843 5.60 -22.85 -6.42
N LEU A 844 6.78 -22.29 -6.63
CA LEU A 844 7.62 -22.46 -7.81
C LEU A 844 8.78 -23.41 -7.48
N GLY A 845 9.08 -24.34 -8.39
CA GLY A 845 10.18 -25.29 -8.18
C GLY A 845 10.44 -26.19 -9.38
N ASN A 846 11.41 -27.09 -9.24
CA ASN A 846 11.68 -28.19 -10.14
C ASN A 846 12.44 -29.29 -9.38
N ASP A 847 11.92 -30.52 -9.40
CA ASP A 847 12.46 -31.60 -8.56
C ASP A 847 13.84 -32.10 -9.03
N SER A 848 14.18 -31.90 -10.31
CA SER A 848 15.35 -32.53 -10.95
C SER A 848 16.38 -31.55 -11.50
N GLU A 849 15.99 -30.34 -11.86
CA GLU A 849 16.88 -29.34 -12.48
C GLU A 849 16.59 -27.92 -12.00
N ARG A 850 17.54 -27.00 -12.22
CA ARG A 850 17.34 -25.59 -11.88
C ARG A 850 16.30 -24.94 -12.80
N THR A 851 15.47 -24.08 -12.25
CA THR A 851 14.51 -23.26 -12.99
C THR A 851 15.19 -22.05 -13.63
N PRO A 852 14.49 -21.25 -14.48
CA PRO A 852 14.90 -19.89 -14.76
C PRO A 852 15.09 -19.06 -13.48
N TYR A 853 15.78 -17.95 -13.58
CA TYR A 853 15.78 -16.92 -12.54
C TYR A 853 14.45 -16.16 -12.61
N VAL A 854 13.88 -15.85 -11.45
CA VAL A 854 12.56 -15.24 -11.33
C VAL A 854 12.69 -13.84 -10.75
N ASP A 855 12.18 -12.86 -11.47
CA ASP A 855 12.18 -11.44 -11.09
C ASP A 855 10.96 -11.09 -10.24
N LYS A 856 9.76 -11.41 -10.74
CA LYS A 856 8.50 -11.19 -10.06
C LYS A 856 7.40 -12.08 -10.62
N ILE A 857 6.29 -12.14 -9.90
CA ILE A 857 5.05 -12.73 -10.40
C ILE A 857 3.91 -11.69 -10.34
N ALA A 858 2.94 -11.83 -11.23
CA ALA A 858 1.70 -11.05 -11.21
C ALA A 858 0.49 -11.97 -11.44
N LEU A 859 -0.61 -11.65 -10.81
CA LEU A 859 -1.85 -12.42 -10.91
C LEU A 859 -2.98 -11.56 -11.47
N SER A 860 -3.71 -12.08 -12.43
CA SER A 860 -4.90 -11.45 -13.00
C SER A 860 -6.06 -12.45 -13.04
N LEU A 861 -7.23 -12.04 -12.58
CA LEU A 861 -8.44 -12.85 -12.67
C LEU A 861 -8.86 -13.00 -14.14
N LYS A 862 -9.08 -14.25 -14.59
CA LYS A 862 -9.63 -14.55 -15.94
C LYS A 862 -11.12 -14.80 -15.91
N ASP A 863 -11.56 -15.61 -14.96
CA ASP A 863 -12.99 -15.87 -14.73
C ASP A 863 -13.23 -16.37 -13.30
N GLU A 864 -14.40 -16.07 -12.78
CA GLU A 864 -14.84 -16.62 -11.50
C GLU A 864 -15.15 -18.10 -11.64
N SER A 865 -14.70 -18.92 -10.69
CA SER A 865 -15.16 -20.30 -10.65
C SER A 865 -16.63 -20.33 -10.22
N SER A 866 -17.45 -20.98 -10.99
CA SER A 866 -18.85 -21.33 -10.63
C SER A 866 -18.94 -22.31 -9.44
N VAL A 867 -17.86 -22.57 -8.73
CA VAL A 867 -17.73 -23.55 -7.65
C VAL A 867 -18.47 -23.17 -6.37
N GLN A 868 -18.89 -21.93 -6.18
CA GLN A 868 -19.78 -21.58 -5.05
C GLN A 868 -21.20 -22.21 -5.15
N ALA A 869 -21.56 -22.84 -6.27
CA ALA A 869 -22.87 -23.44 -6.48
C ALA A 869 -22.95 -24.97 -6.15
N ILE A 870 -21.82 -25.60 -5.81
CA ILE A 870 -21.80 -27.08 -5.69
C ILE A 870 -22.09 -27.56 -4.27
N GLU A 871 -21.90 -26.81 -3.23
CA GLU A 871 -22.16 -27.24 -1.85
C GLU A 871 -23.61 -27.05 -1.36
N ALA A 872 -24.46 -26.34 -2.10
CA ALA A 872 -25.87 -26.14 -1.72
C ALA A 872 -26.88 -27.04 -2.44
N ALA A 873 -26.45 -28.00 -3.28
CA ALA A 873 -27.36 -28.71 -4.18
C ALA A 873 -27.36 -30.24 -4.07
N SER A 874 -27.17 -30.82 -2.88
CA SER A 874 -27.26 -32.29 -2.72
C SER A 874 -28.69 -32.84 -2.69
N ASN A 875 -29.76 -32.04 -2.83
CA ASN A 875 -31.14 -32.49 -2.84
C ASN A 875 -32.07 -31.65 -3.72
N ARG A 876 -31.79 -31.49 -5.02
CA ARG A 876 -32.80 -31.00 -5.97
C ARG A 876 -32.79 -31.80 -7.24
N GLU A 877 -33.99 -32.11 -7.75
CA GLU A 877 -34.22 -32.80 -9.03
C GLU A 877 -33.40 -32.14 -10.16
N VAL A 878 -32.77 -32.99 -10.98
CA VAL A 878 -31.95 -32.56 -12.12
C VAL A 878 -32.83 -31.83 -13.13
N ALA A 879 -32.71 -30.53 -13.22
CA ALA A 879 -33.36 -29.75 -14.26
C ALA A 879 -32.53 -29.79 -15.56
N TRP A 880 -33.15 -30.11 -16.66
CA TRP A 880 -32.54 -30.13 -17.99
C TRP A 880 -32.83 -28.81 -18.72
N PHE A 881 -31.83 -28.31 -19.41
CA PHE A 881 -31.89 -27.08 -20.18
C PHE A 881 -31.41 -27.33 -21.62
N THR A 882 -31.98 -26.63 -22.58
CA THR A 882 -31.42 -26.54 -23.94
C THR A 882 -30.11 -25.75 -23.88
N ILE A 883 -29.27 -25.80 -24.93
CA ILE A 883 -28.05 -24.98 -25.05
C ILE A 883 -28.34 -23.47 -24.91
N GLY A 884 -29.55 -23.04 -25.27
CA GLY A 884 -30.01 -21.68 -25.10
C GLY A 884 -30.51 -21.33 -23.68
N GLY A 885 -30.30 -22.20 -22.69
CA GLY A 885 -30.70 -21.97 -21.30
C GLY A 885 -32.19 -22.08 -21.00
N ILE A 886 -33.01 -22.58 -21.91
CA ILE A 886 -34.46 -22.76 -21.74
C ILE A 886 -34.71 -24.08 -21.00
N PRO A 887 -35.53 -24.13 -19.93
CA PRO A 887 -35.88 -25.38 -19.25
C PRO A 887 -36.54 -26.38 -20.21
N ALA A 888 -35.99 -27.58 -20.26
CA ALA A 888 -36.44 -28.62 -21.19
C ALA A 888 -37.42 -29.63 -20.56
N GLY A 889 -37.89 -29.40 -19.34
CA GLY A 889 -38.78 -30.29 -18.60
C GLY A 889 -38.07 -31.52 -18.02
N SER A 890 -38.78 -32.32 -17.25
CA SER A 890 -38.23 -33.51 -16.57
C SER A 890 -37.86 -34.67 -17.49
N HIS A 891 -38.41 -34.72 -18.75
CA HIS A 891 -38.16 -35.78 -19.72
C HIS A 891 -38.12 -35.25 -21.16
N PRO A 892 -37.02 -34.65 -21.61
CA PRO A 892 -36.91 -34.08 -22.94
C PRO A 892 -36.81 -35.17 -24.03
N ARG A 893 -37.53 -35.02 -25.12
CA ARG A 893 -37.60 -36.04 -26.17
C ARG A 893 -36.59 -35.94 -27.31
N GLN A 894 -35.99 -34.80 -27.58
CA GLN A 894 -34.97 -34.61 -28.64
C GLN A 894 -34.13 -33.31 -28.44
N GLY A 895 -32.83 -33.36 -28.77
CA GLY A 895 -31.93 -32.20 -28.85
C GLY A 895 -30.69 -32.33 -28.01
N LEU A 896 -29.78 -31.33 -28.10
CA LEU A 896 -28.60 -31.18 -27.25
C LEU A 896 -29.03 -30.57 -25.91
N LEU A 897 -28.78 -31.27 -24.83
CA LEU A 897 -29.21 -30.89 -23.48
C LEU A 897 -28.05 -30.83 -22.51
N VAL A 898 -28.07 -29.83 -21.62
CA VAL A 898 -27.07 -29.63 -20.60
C VAL A 898 -27.75 -29.75 -19.23
N SER A 899 -27.21 -30.57 -18.35
CA SER A 899 -27.61 -30.58 -16.95
C SER A 899 -26.71 -29.64 -16.13
N LYS A 900 -27.17 -29.23 -14.96
CA LYS A 900 -26.37 -28.41 -14.00
C LYS A 900 -25.00 -28.99 -13.65
N ASN A 901 -24.75 -30.27 -13.94
CA ASN A 901 -23.48 -30.95 -13.67
C ASN A 901 -22.57 -31.06 -14.91
N GLN A 902 -22.74 -30.20 -15.91
CA GLN A 902 -21.89 -30.13 -17.12
C GLN A 902 -21.81 -31.40 -17.97
N LYS A 903 -22.77 -32.34 -17.86
CA LYS A 903 -22.84 -33.47 -18.77
C LYS A 903 -23.67 -33.09 -19.99
N ILE A 904 -23.04 -33.13 -21.15
CA ILE A 904 -23.69 -32.92 -22.44
C ILE A 904 -24.15 -34.31 -22.97
N PHE A 905 -25.43 -34.46 -23.30
CA PHE A 905 -25.96 -35.70 -23.86
C PHE A 905 -26.47 -35.44 -25.27
N PHE A 906 -26.01 -36.24 -26.23
CA PHE A 906 -26.54 -36.30 -27.56
C PHE A 906 -27.54 -37.48 -27.62
N LYS A 907 -28.75 -37.22 -28.00
CA LYS A 907 -29.70 -38.27 -28.32
C LYS A 907 -29.86 -38.31 -29.85
N SER A 908 -29.27 -39.32 -30.49
CA SER A 908 -29.57 -39.63 -31.87
C SER A 908 -31.00 -40.25 -32.00
N LYS A 909 -31.60 -40.04 -33.17
CA LYS A 909 -32.93 -40.61 -33.48
C LYS A 909 -33.05 -42.11 -33.21
#